data_f8801d0e02f6c0830edf3656233efa1e
#
_entry.id   f8801d0e02f6c0830edf3656233efa1e
#
_cell.length_a   1.000
_cell.length_b   1.000
_cell.length_c   1.000
_cell.angle_alpha   90.00
_cell.angle_beta   90.00
_cell.angle_gamma   90.00
#
_symmetry.space_group_name_H-M   'P 1'
#
loop_
_entity.id
_entity.type
_entity.pdbx_description
1 polymer ?
#
loop_
_entity_poly.entity_id
_entity_poly.type
_entity_poly.pdbx_seq_one_letter_code
_entity_poly.pdbx_strand_id
1 'polypeptide(L)'
;MKHILLLVTIFLSNFLVAQTKINGQVIDFDTTIPVAFAKITYESKTFMTDWEGKFSITVSDFKKPVYVAYKGYYEKSSYPVNNGKLFIVKMIMNINVKNNEVYSDQKINLIIKKVYEAQSKNDPEKALTNFQYKNYEYLQISANPDSISGKIDTIQKRNIFGKHKIKLDSSNYRFKKLVEKNHIYQTEKVNLIQQNKKTQKETILGTRMAGFKEPVYEYLGLKLLSYSVYENPFEILETPLQNPISNIGRKLYVYKLIDSVQHQGRKTYRVYFQPKKIRSNRLRGLLHIDAESFAISKAQYRIYGIVNIEATYTFDYLKEHNLWFPKKRKFLVKKGTNNQDLKILGNTIKFNSSSEEKINKNASDRAYLTIESTPFDLKLGDYQQINDPKIKIDLPRSSFNKDEKYWAEFAKDSLDKRKLKTYVSLDSLSTANKIEHKVFLGKKIFNGYIPVSILDIDLRTLIKYNNYEGFRIGLGGVTNSKLSEKYKLGFYGAYGFKDAEFKYGITPSYLLNKKSETWISASYSDDVSELAQTSFVTDSRKFRLYDPRPINISTFYNIKTAALILESKVFPKLNTYFSISQNEIQPLFDYTFVNDGKNYTEYSISSVLLGLQWNPFSNYMNTPLGVIEIEKRHPKFSLQYTQTLPDVIGNDFTFSKIDFKTFYEVPYLSGQKSSILFQGGIAFGDVPLTHLYSVAPNNINKDAILQRITFSGKNSFETMYYNEFFSNKYTSLQLKHTFNKIDLGYKIAPEFSIVTRMAWGEINKENQHLGLAFKSLERGFFESGIEANKIFKGLGLTAFYRYGPNQLAHFDDNLSIKISYFIDLGF
;
A
#
# COMPACT_ATOMS: atom_id res chain seq x y z
N MET A 1 70.58 45.25 -15.99
CA MET A 1 69.90 44.59 -14.83
C MET A 1 68.41 44.62 -14.93
N LYS A 2 67.71 45.71 -15.26
CA LYS A 2 66.22 45.75 -15.33
C LYS A 2 65.55 44.74 -16.30
N HIS A 3 66.20 44.51 -17.47
CA HIS A 3 65.68 43.58 -18.49
C HIS A 3 65.95 42.11 -18.16
N ILE A 4 66.95 41.77 -17.38
CA ILE A 4 67.23 40.44 -16.88
C ILE A 4 66.20 40.07 -15.74
N LEU A 5 65.87 41.04 -14.89
CA LEU A 5 64.91 40.85 -13.83
C LEU A 5 63.50 40.65 -14.42
N LEU A 6 63.12 41.33 -15.51
CA LEU A 6 61.87 41.17 -16.24
C LEU A 6 61.81 39.80 -16.94
N LEU A 7 62.93 39.31 -17.53
CA LEU A 7 62.96 37.97 -18.11
C LEU A 7 62.84 36.85 -17.06
N VAL A 8 63.47 37.01 -15.90
CA VAL A 8 63.38 36.06 -14.79
C VAL A 8 62.01 36.05 -14.18
N THR A 9 61.27 37.18 -14.05
CA THR A 9 59.88 37.25 -13.62
C THR A 9 58.95 36.63 -14.65
N ILE A 10 59.14 36.79 -15.94
CA ILE A 10 58.34 36.13 -16.99
C ILE A 10 58.62 34.61 -17.03
N PHE A 11 59.85 34.20 -16.76
CA PHE A 11 60.19 32.76 -16.68
C PHE A 11 59.61 32.10 -15.39
N LEU A 12 59.55 32.80 -14.25
CA LEU A 12 58.96 32.32 -13.03
C LEU A 12 57.44 32.30 -13.08
N SER A 13 56.74 33.16 -13.87
CA SER A 13 55.32 33.16 -14.04
C SER A 13 54.76 31.95 -14.86
N ASN A 14 55.66 31.26 -15.64
CA ASN A 14 55.27 30.09 -16.40
C ASN A 14 55.22 28.78 -15.57
N PHE A 15 55.60 28.81 -14.30
CA PHE A 15 55.56 27.64 -13.40
C PHE A 15 54.32 27.63 -12.44
N LEU A 16 53.44 28.60 -12.55
CA LEU A 16 52.17 28.55 -11.83
C LEU A 16 51.22 27.61 -12.55
N VAL A 17 51.38 26.30 -12.39
CA VAL A 17 50.38 25.31 -12.74
C VAL A 17 49.19 25.56 -11.82
N ALA A 18 48.15 26.15 -12.35
CA ALA A 18 46.89 26.37 -11.62
C ALA A 18 46.29 25.04 -11.21
N GLN A 19 46.48 24.67 -9.98
CA GLN A 19 45.87 23.47 -9.42
C GLN A 19 44.39 23.69 -9.24
N THR A 20 43.56 22.94 -9.99
CA THR A 20 42.12 23.06 -9.92
C THR A 20 41.52 21.99 -9.01
N LYS A 21 40.81 22.41 -7.98
CA LYS A 21 40.08 21.49 -7.09
C LYS A 21 38.79 21.00 -7.75
N ILE A 22 38.68 19.69 -7.93
CA ILE A 22 37.49 19.02 -8.51
C ILE A 22 36.80 18.18 -7.45
N ASN A 23 35.50 18.36 -7.33
CA ASN A 23 34.65 17.51 -6.51
C ASN A 23 34.01 16.43 -7.37
N GLY A 24 34.09 15.17 -6.94
CA GLY A 24 33.53 14.02 -7.65
C GLY A 24 32.68 13.12 -6.78
N GLN A 25 32.01 12.19 -7.46
CA GLN A 25 31.22 11.15 -6.81
C GLN A 25 31.36 9.85 -7.59
N VAL A 26 31.55 8.75 -6.88
CA VAL A 26 31.56 7.40 -7.43
C VAL A 26 30.16 6.77 -7.21
N ILE A 27 29.58 6.24 -8.29
CA ILE A 27 28.26 5.59 -8.27
C ILE A 27 28.28 4.27 -9.02
N ASP A 28 27.38 3.36 -8.65
CA ASP A 28 27.12 2.14 -9.42
C ASP A 28 26.45 2.50 -10.76
N PHE A 29 26.87 1.87 -11.85
CA PHE A 29 26.42 2.21 -13.20
C PHE A 29 24.92 1.95 -13.39
N ASP A 30 24.40 0.81 -12.91
CA ASP A 30 23.04 0.38 -13.16
C ASP A 30 22.04 0.99 -12.17
N THR A 31 22.45 1.08 -10.89
CA THR A 31 21.55 1.49 -9.80
C THR A 31 21.72 2.94 -9.37
N THR A 32 22.79 3.62 -9.84
CA THR A 32 23.23 4.95 -9.42
C THR A 32 23.46 5.08 -7.90
N ILE A 33 23.56 3.96 -7.19
CA ILE A 33 23.83 3.94 -5.76
C ILE A 33 25.26 4.43 -5.52
N PRO A 34 25.50 5.40 -4.60
CA PRO A 34 26.84 5.84 -4.25
C PRO A 34 27.70 4.68 -3.74
N VAL A 35 28.94 4.60 -4.22
CA VAL A 35 29.92 3.62 -3.78
C VAL A 35 30.77 4.24 -2.67
N ALA A 36 30.42 3.91 -1.43
CA ALA A 36 31.12 4.42 -0.25
C ALA A 36 32.49 3.77 -0.10
N PHE A 37 33.47 4.56 0.28
CA PHE A 37 34.85 4.13 0.54
C PHE A 37 35.55 3.45 -0.67
N ALA A 38 35.22 3.86 -1.87
CA ALA A 38 35.94 3.47 -3.06
C ALA A 38 37.34 4.09 -3.03
N LYS A 39 38.37 3.33 -3.39
CA LYS A 39 39.74 3.79 -3.50
C LYS A 39 39.88 4.65 -4.75
N ILE A 40 40.36 5.87 -4.58
CA ILE A 40 40.62 6.83 -5.63
C ILE A 40 42.14 7.01 -5.73
N THR A 41 42.70 6.87 -6.90
CA THR A 41 44.13 7.12 -7.16
C THR A 41 44.25 8.16 -8.27
N TYR A 42 44.89 9.25 -7.96
CA TYR A 42 45.26 10.27 -8.95
C TYR A 42 46.76 10.57 -8.84
N GLU A 43 47.46 10.35 -9.93
CA GLU A 43 48.92 10.33 -9.92
C GLU A 43 49.50 9.36 -8.86
N SER A 44 50.32 9.81 -7.92
CA SER A 44 50.86 9.02 -6.82
C SER A 44 50.01 9.08 -5.53
N LYS A 45 48.94 9.88 -5.50
CA LYS A 45 48.10 10.09 -4.31
C LYS A 45 46.93 9.16 -4.31
N THR A 46 46.67 8.50 -3.17
CA THR A 46 45.54 7.59 -2.95
C THR A 46 44.72 8.07 -1.77
N PHE A 47 43.40 8.06 -1.91
CA PHE A 47 42.46 8.40 -0.87
C PHE A 47 41.16 7.61 -1.09
N MET A 48 40.17 7.73 -0.20
CA MET A 48 38.92 7.04 -0.26
C MET A 48 37.78 8.02 -0.47
N THR A 49 36.73 7.60 -1.16
CA THR A 49 35.46 8.32 -1.12
C THR A 49 34.89 8.31 0.31
N ASP A 50 34.07 9.29 0.62
CA ASP A 50 33.29 9.29 1.85
C ASP A 50 32.14 8.26 1.78
N TRP A 51 31.30 8.23 2.82
CA TRP A 51 30.15 7.32 2.88
C TRP A 51 29.04 7.67 1.85
N GLU A 52 29.08 8.84 1.24
CA GLU A 52 28.24 9.28 0.14
C GLU A 52 28.85 9.00 -1.24
N GLY A 53 29.99 8.34 -1.30
CA GLY A 53 30.74 8.12 -2.52
C GLY A 53 31.44 9.38 -3.06
N LYS A 54 31.45 10.48 -2.30
CA LYS A 54 32.07 11.76 -2.72
C LYS A 54 33.55 11.79 -2.44
N PHE A 55 34.26 12.52 -3.27
CA PHE A 55 35.68 12.79 -3.13
C PHE A 55 36.04 14.17 -3.66
N SER A 56 37.20 14.67 -3.25
CA SER A 56 37.74 15.91 -3.75
C SER A 56 39.21 15.70 -4.11
N ILE A 57 39.62 16.09 -5.32
CA ILE A 57 40.99 16.00 -5.81
C ILE A 57 41.44 17.33 -6.32
N THR A 58 42.77 17.56 -6.16
CA THR A 58 43.45 18.69 -6.80
C THR A 58 44.05 18.17 -8.09
N VAL A 59 43.56 18.65 -9.22
CA VAL A 59 43.96 18.22 -10.55
C VAL A 59 45.07 19.15 -11.03
N SER A 60 46.21 18.57 -11.34
CA SER A 60 47.38 19.24 -11.93
C SER A 60 47.40 19.12 -13.46
N ASP A 61 46.91 17.99 -13.97
CA ASP A 61 46.89 17.70 -15.41
C ASP A 61 45.59 16.96 -15.76
N PHE A 62 44.71 17.57 -16.56
CA PHE A 62 43.43 17.01 -17.00
C PHE A 62 43.58 15.84 -17.97
N LYS A 63 44.74 15.63 -18.52
CA LYS A 63 45.03 14.49 -19.41
C LYS A 63 45.40 13.23 -18.63
N LYS A 64 45.60 13.31 -17.33
CA LYS A 64 45.85 12.17 -16.45
C LYS A 64 44.53 11.60 -15.90
N PRO A 65 44.33 10.30 -16.00
CA PRO A 65 43.13 9.68 -15.50
C PRO A 65 43.09 9.53 -13.98
N VAL A 66 41.90 9.60 -13.42
CA VAL A 66 41.61 9.19 -12.07
C VAL A 66 41.23 7.71 -12.11
N TYR A 67 41.93 6.89 -11.33
CA TYR A 67 41.61 5.47 -11.19
C TYR A 67 40.69 5.25 -9.98
N VAL A 68 39.68 4.44 -10.14
CA VAL A 68 38.72 4.10 -9.08
C VAL A 68 38.63 2.60 -8.95
N ALA A 69 38.85 2.07 -7.73
CA ALA A 69 38.77 0.67 -7.42
C ALA A 69 37.86 0.42 -6.21
N TYR A 70 37.05 -0.60 -6.28
CA TYR A 70 36.22 -1.09 -5.18
C TYR A 70 35.99 -2.59 -5.32
N LYS A 71 36.02 -3.31 -4.20
CA LYS A 71 35.81 -4.76 -4.19
C LYS A 71 34.47 -5.12 -4.81
N GLY A 72 34.48 -6.01 -5.80
CA GLY A 72 33.26 -6.45 -6.51
C GLY A 72 32.87 -5.59 -7.71
N TYR A 73 33.71 -4.65 -8.09
CA TYR A 73 33.55 -3.84 -9.30
C TYR A 73 34.80 -3.96 -10.18
N TYR A 74 34.62 -3.75 -11.47
CA TYR A 74 35.74 -3.55 -12.36
C TYR A 74 36.41 -2.21 -12.04
N GLU A 75 37.77 -2.18 -12.06
CA GLU A 75 38.48 -0.93 -11.92
C GLU A 75 38.13 0.01 -13.09
N LYS A 76 37.99 1.29 -12.78
CA LYS A 76 37.59 2.31 -13.76
C LYS A 76 38.58 3.43 -13.78
N SER A 77 39.03 3.80 -14.99
CA SER A 77 39.73 5.04 -15.23
C SER A 77 38.78 6.08 -15.85
N SER A 78 38.90 7.32 -15.43
CA SER A 78 38.08 8.44 -15.95
C SER A 78 38.90 9.73 -15.93
N TYR A 79 38.77 10.53 -16.98
CA TYR A 79 39.47 11.81 -17.05
C TYR A 79 38.65 12.89 -16.35
N PRO A 80 39.27 13.69 -15.46
CA PRO A 80 38.56 14.79 -14.82
C PRO A 80 38.23 15.89 -15.84
N VAL A 81 37.07 16.54 -15.64
CA VAL A 81 36.57 17.61 -16.53
C VAL A 81 36.36 18.88 -15.71
N ASN A 82 36.91 19.98 -16.15
CA ASN A 82 36.70 21.29 -15.53
C ASN A 82 35.53 22.03 -16.19
N ASN A 83 34.32 21.68 -15.78
CA ASN A 83 33.10 22.31 -16.29
C ASN A 83 32.20 22.86 -15.17
N GLY A 84 32.73 23.01 -13.96
CA GLY A 84 31.98 23.47 -12.78
C GLY A 84 30.94 22.49 -12.27
N LYS A 85 30.79 21.30 -12.89
CA LYS A 85 29.84 20.25 -12.47
C LYS A 85 30.56 19.17 -11.66
N LEU A 86 29.77 18.41 -10.91
CA LEU A 86 30.25 17.26 -10.16
C LEU A 86 30.84 16.21 -11.13
N PHE A 87 32.08 15.76 -10.88
CA PHE A 87 32.74 14.72 -11.65
C PHE A 87 32.22 13.34 -11.24
N ILE A 88 31.40 12.73 -12.07
CA ILE A 88 30.76 11.44 -11.76
C ILE A 88 31.51 10.29 -12.39
N VAL A 89 31.96 9.34 -11.56
CA VAL A 89 32.59 8.09 -12.01
C VAL A 89 31.58 6.95 -11.82
N LYS A 90 31.19 6.33 -12.93
CA LYS A 90 30.23 5.20 -12.92
C LYS A 90 31.02 3.88 -12.95
N MET A 91 30.86 3.05 -11.92
CA MET A 91 31.50 1.75 -11.80
C MET A 91 30.57 0.62 -12.21
N ILE A 92 31.09 -0.34 -12.95
CA ILE A 92 30.37 -1.54 -13.41
C ILE A 92 30.69 -2.69 -12.45
N MET A 93 29.63 -3.36 -11.92
CA MET A 93 29.79 -4.49 -11.02
C MET A 93 30.36 -5.71 -11.78
N ASN A 94 31.33 -6.37 -11.18
CA ASN A 94 31.87 -7.63 -11.69
C ASN A 94 31.01 -8.80 -11.21
N ILE A 95 30.14 -9.30 -12.08
CA ILE A 95 29.21 -10.42 -11.79
C ILE A 95 29.92 -11.76 -11.59
N ASN A 96 31.17 -11.92 -12.07
CA ASN A 96 31.93 -13.16 -11.92
C ASN A 96 32.59 -13.33 -10.55
N VAL A 97 32.58 -12.30 -9.71
CA VAL A 97 33.09 -12.41 -8.33
C VAL A 97 32.01 -13.04 -7.45
N LYS A 98 32.13 -14.34 -7.20
CA LYS A 98 31.15 -15.15 -6.43
C LYS A 98 30.87 -14.66 -5.01
N ASN A 99 31.68 -13.77 -4.42
CA ASN A 99 31.50 -13.27 -3.05
C ASN A 99 31.72 -11.75 -3.01
N ASN A 100 30.66 -10.99 -3.41
CA ASN A 100 30.59 -9.54 -3.19
C ASN A 100 30.27 -9.16 -1.74
N GLU A 101 30.49 -10.07 -0.79
CA GLU A 101 30.25 -9.79 0.62
C GLU A 101 31.43 -8.98 1.19
N VAL A 102 31.09 -7.82 1.72
CA VAL A 102 32.00 -7.02 2.54
C VAL A 102 31.82 -7.48 3.99
N TYR A 103 32.91 -7.72 4.69
CA TYR A 103 32.88 -8.16 6.09
C TYR A 103 33.15 -6.99 7.05
N SER A 104 32.43 -6.99 8.19
CA SER A 104 32.66 -6.05 9.27
C SER A 104 33.89 -6.42 10.11
N ASP A 105 34.56 -5.44 10.68
CA ASP A 105 35.52 -5.64 11.75
C ASP A 105 34.82 -6.23 13.01
N GLN A 106 35.49 -7.17 13.70
CA GLN A 106 34.96 -7.78 14.92
C GLN A 106 34.66 -6.76 16.03
N LYS A 107 35.51 -5.74 16.18
CA LYS A 107 35.34 -4.68 17.18
C LYS A 107 34.05 -3.91 16.98
N ILE A 108 33.71 -3.60 15.74
CA ILE A 108 32.50 -2.84 15.44
C ILE A 108 31.24 -3.71 15.63
N ASN A 109 31.31 -5.01 15.32
CA ASN A 109 30.23 -5.93 15.57
C ASN A 109 29.87 -6.03 17.06
N LEU A 110 30.87 -5.93 17.95
CA LEU A 110 30.65 -5.86 19.39
C LEU A 110 29.94 -4.58 19.82
N ILE A 111 30.31 -3.43 19.23
CA ILE A 111 29.59 -2.15 19.49
C ILE A 111 28.14 -2.27 19.09
N ILE A 112 27.84 -2.76 17.87
CA ILE A 112 26.46 -2.94 17.42
C ILE A 112 25.69 -3.96 18.28
N LYS A 113 26.35 -5.01 18.76
CA LYS A 113 25.74 -5.94 19.72
C LYS A 113 25.34 -5.23 21.02
N LYS A 114 26.21 -4.36 21.56
CA LYS A 114 25.90 -3.57 22.77
C LYS A 114 24.75 -2.58 22.53
N VAL A 115 24.65 -1.97 21.33
CA VAL A 115 23.50 -1.14 20.96
C VAL A 115 22.20 -1.96 21.01
N TYR A 116 22.20 -3.16 20.46
CA TYR A 116 21.04 -4.05 20.51
C TYR A 116 20.67 -4.45 21.95
N GLU A 117 21.64 -4.83 22.77
CA GLU A 117 21.43 -5.22 24.15
C GLU A 117 20.93 -4.05 25.03
N ALA A 118 21.41 -2.85 24.77
CA ALA A 118 21.02 -1.63 25.49
C ALA A 118 19.73 -0.98 24.96
N GLN A 119 19.13 -1.49 23.86
CA GLN A 119 18.01 -0.81 23.21
C GLN A 119 16.81 -0.55 24.14
N SER A 120 16.49 -1.48 25.06
CA SER A 120 15.36 -1.30 26.00
C SER A 120 15.56 -0.16 26.99
N LYS A 121 16.83 0.17 27.30
CA LYS A 121 17.21 1.28 28.19
C LYS A 121 17.36 2.60 27.44
N ASN A 122 17.62 2.53 26.13
CA ASN A 122 17.93 3.68 25.28
C ASN A 122 16.75 4.12 24.39
N ASP A 123 15.76 3.26 24.19
CA ASP A 123 14.54 3.59 23.46
C ASP A 123 13.59 4.35 24.42
N PRO A 124 13.31 5.65 24.22
CA PRO A 124 12.47 6.44 25.12
C PRO A 124 11.11 5.81 25.39
N GLU A 125 10.53 5.13 24.38
CA GLU A 125 9.21 4.46 24.50
C GLU A 125 9.25 3.25 25.45
N LYS A 126 10.43 2.69 25.69
CA LYS A 126 10.63 1.53 26.60
C LYS A 126 11.27 1.93 27.93
N ALA A 127 12.17 2.90 27.87
CA ALA A 127 12.90 3.37 29.06
C ALA A 127 12.02 4.21 29.99
N LEU A 128 11.09 4.99 29.41
CA LEU A 128 10.19 5.85 30.15
C LEU A 128 8.81 5.20 30.29
N THR A 129 8.30 5.14 31.50
CA THR A 129 6.97 4.55 31.75
C THR A 129 5.83 5.53 31.47
N ASN A 130 6.04 6.80 31.82
CA ASN A 130 5.06 7.87 31.66
C ASN A 130 5.74 9.11 31.12
N PHE A 131 5.26 9.61 30.01
CA PHE A 131 5.68 10.87 29.43
C PHE A 131 4.64 11.40 28.46
N GLN A 132 4.71 12.70 28.21
CA GLN A 132 3.99 13.31 27.11
C GLN A 132 4.82 14.39 26.47
N TYR A 133 4.59 14.62 25.20
CA TYR A 133 5.18 15.74 24.46
C TYR A 133 4.26 16.16 23.32
N LYS A 134 4.40 17.41 22.91
CA LYS A 134 3.80 17.88 21.68
C LYS A 134 4.78 17.67 20.52
N ASN A 135 4.25 17.42 19.34
CA ASN A 135 5.05 17.26 18.14
C ASN A 135 4.45 18.09 17.01
N TYR A 136 5.25 18.97 16.43
CA TYR A 136 4.88 19.69 15.23
C TYR A 136 5.42 18.95 14.02
N GLU A 137 4.54 18.66 13.07
CA GLU A 137 4.87 17.97 11.82
C GLU A 137 4.46 18.81 10.63
N TYR A 138 5.40 18.99 9.72
CA TYR A 138 5.23 19.72 8.47
C TYR A 138 5.60 18.83 7.30
N LEU A 139 4.62 18.56 6.44
CA LEU A 139 4.79 17.83 5.19
C LEU A 139 4.67 18.80 4.03
N GLN A 140 5.59 18.73 3.10
CA GLN A 140 5.50 19.48 1.83
C GLN A 140 5.89 18.61 0.63
N ILE A 141 5.24 18.85 -0.48
CA ILE A 141 5.68 18.41 -1.80
C ILE A 141 6.12 19.66 -2.55
N SER A 142 7.35 19.68 -3.03
CA SER A 142 7.96 20.85 -3.68
C SER A 142 8.95 20.43 -4.75
N ALA A 143 9.48 21.41 -5.47
CA ALA A 143 10.64 21.23 -6.34
C ALA A 143 11.56 22.47 -6.24
N ASN A 144 12.86 22.27 -6.56
CA ASN A 144 13.75 23.42 -6.68
C ASN A 144 13.59 24.06 -8.05
N PRO A 145 13.11 25.32 -8.16
CA PRO A 145 12.94 26.01 -9.44
C PRO A 145 14.20 26.07 -10.29
N ASP A 146 15.37 26.22 -9.63
CA ASP A 146 16.68 26.34 -10.32
C ASP A 146 17.10 25.04 -11.01
N SER A 147 16.57 23.92 -10.55
CA SER A 147 16.81 22.61 -11.17
C SER A 147 15.96 22.36 -12.43
N ILE A 148 15.00 23.23 -12.75
CA ILE A 148 14.05 23.08 -13.86
C ILE A 148 14.44 24.04 -14.97
N SER A 149 14.65 23.52 -16.20
CA SER A 149 15.08 24.31 -17.36
C SER A 149 14.10 25.40 -17.72
N GLY A 150 12.80 25.18 -17.51
CA GLY A 150 11.75 26.12 -17.87
C GLY A 150 11.60 26.36 -19.37
N LYS A 151 12.21 25.55 -20.22
CA LYS A 151 12.08 25.64 -21.68
C LYS A 151 10.70 25.16 -22.14
N ILE A 152 10.23 25.74 -23.21
CA ILE A 152 9.05 25.28 -23.93
C ILE A 152 9.56 24.33 -25.02
N ASP A 153 9.13 23.08 -24.95
CA ASP A 153 9.57 22.04 -25.88
C ASP A 153 8.54 21.84 -27.00
N THR A 154 9.00 21.32 -28.13
CA THR A 154 8.13 20.98 -29.26
C THR A 154 7.99 19.46 -29.30
N ILE A 155 6.75 18.94 -29.14
CA ILE A 155 6.46 17.51 -29.20
C ILE A 155 5.82 17.17 -30.53
N GLN A 156 6.40 16.25 -31.28
CA GLN A 156 5.78 15.65 -32.45
C GLN A 156 4.90 14.46 -32.00
N LYS A 157 3.58 14.59 -32.12
CA LYS A 157 2.66 13.46 -31.90
C LYS A 157 2.29 12.84 -33.25
N ARG A 158 2.51 11.54 -33.37
CA ARG A 158 2.03 10.75 -34.51
C ARG A 158 0.60 10.33 -34.23
N ASN A 159 -0.32 10.64 -35.14
CA ASN A 159 -1.70 10.17 -35.05
C ASN A 159 -1.77 8.71 -35.49
N ILE A 160 -2.85 7.98 -35.14
CA ILE A 160 -3.11 6.58 -35.54
C ILE A 160 -3.07 6.43 -37.07
N PHE A 161 -3.37 7.51 -37.79
CA PHE A 161 -3.33 7.58 -39.26
C PHE A 161 -1.99 8.10 -39.84
N GLY A 162 -0.90 8.10 -39.03
CA GLY A 162 0.44 8.44 -39.51
C GLY A 162 0.74 9.93 -39.65
N LYS A 163 -0.22 10.83 -39.49
CA LYS A 163 0.01 12.31 -39.61
C LYS A 163 0.77 12.84 -38.40
N HIS A 164 1.82 13.61 -38.63
CA HIS A 164 2.58 14.29 -37.60
C HIS A 164 1.88 15.61 -37.21
N LYS A 165 1.54 15.77 -35.93
CA LYS A 165 1.06 17.03 -35.39
C LYS A 165 2.10 17.58 -34.40
N ILE A 166 2.58 18.78 -34.71
CA ILE A 166 3.51 19.52 -33.86
C ILE A 166 2.68 20.18 -32.75
N LYS A 167 3.04 19.91 -31.48
CA LYS A 167 2.42 20.55 -30.32
C LYS A 167 3.48 21.18 -29.45
N LEU A 168 3.30 22.42 -29.03
CA LEU A 168 4.13 23.09 -28.04
C LEU A 168 3.85 22.49 -26.64
N ASP A 169 4.88 22.03 -25.98
CA ASP A 169 4.82 21.58 -24.59
C ASP A 169 5.39 22.64 -23.65
N SER A 170 4.48 23.36 -23.01
CA SER A 170 4.81 24.37 -21.99
C SER A 170 4.76 23.83 -20.56
N SER A 171 4.68 22.51 -20.37
CA SER A 171 4.53 21.89 -19.05
C SER A 171 5.69 22.23 -18.12
N ASN A 172 6.93 22.14 -18.59
CA ASN A 172 8.13 22.48 -17.82
C ASN A 172 8.16 23.96 -17.42
N TYR A 173 7.81 24.86 -18.34
CA TYR A 173 7.70 26.29 -18.08
C TYR A 173 6.66 26.60 -17.00
N ARG A 174 5.44 26.07 -17.17
CA ARG A 174 4.34 26.27 -16.22
C ARG A 174 4.66 25.70 -14.86
N PHE A 175 5.26 24.51 -14.80
CA PHE A 175 5.65 23.90 -13.56
C PHE A 175 6.74 24.71 -12.82
N LYS A 176 7.77 25.21 -13.54
CA LYS A 176 8.76 26.09 -12.98
C LYS A 176 8.12 27.33 -12.36
N LYS A 177 7.22 28.01 -13.09
CA LYS A 177 6.48 29.19 -12.61
C LYS A 177 5.62 28.91 -11.39
N LEU A 178 5.03 27.71 -11.33
CA LEU A 178 4.28 27.27 -10.15
C LEU A 178 5.18 27.19 -8.93
N VAL A 179 6.30 26.43 -9.04
CA VAL A 179 7.16 26.15 -7.88
C VAL A 179 8.05 27.32 -7.47
N GLU A 180 8.23 28.33 -8.32
CA GLU A 180 8.83 29.61 -7.95
C GLU A 180 7.96 30.38 -6.96
N LYS A 181 6.65 30.27 -7.07
CA LYS A 181 5.69 31.02 -6.25
C LYS A 181 5.16 30.24 -5.07
N ASN A 182 4.91 28.95 -5.24
CA ASN A 182 4.22 28.09 -4.29
C ASN A 182 4.93 26.73 -4.18
N HIS A 183 4.69 26.00 -3.07
CA HIS A 183 4.88 24.56 -3.08
C HIS A 183 3.77 23.88 -3.89
N ILE A 184 4.00 22.63 -4.29
CA ILE A 184 2.99 21.82 -4.99
C ILE A 184 1.85 21.45 -4.05
N TYR A 185 2.22 21.13 -2.79
CA TYR A 185 1.28 20.76 -1.73
C TYR A 185 1.95 20.90 -0.37
N GLN A 186 1.16 21.16 0.68
CA GLN A 186 1.64 21.14 2.04
C GLN A 186 0.53 20.88 3.06
N THR A 187 0.92 20.35 4.21
CA THR A 187 0.05 20.14 5.35
C THR A 187 0.84 20.28 6.65
N GLU A 188 0.18 20.71 7.69
CA GLU A 188 0.73 20.85 9.04
C GLU A 188 -0.17 20.18 10.04
N LYS A 189 0.43 19.57 11.06
CA LYS A 189 -0.29 19.06 12.23
C LYS A 189 0.52 19.25 13.51
N VAL A 190 -0.18 19.49 14.59
CA VAL A 190 0.36 19.49 15.95
C VAL A 190 -0.30 18.38 16.72
N ASN A 191 0.49 17.46 17.24
CA ASN A 191 0.03 16.29 17.98
C ASN A 191 0.44 16.39 19.43
N LEU A 192 -0.39 15.89 20.33
CA LEU A 192 -0.02 15.50 21.69
C LEU A 192 0.20 13.99 21.69
N ILE A 193 1.39 13.56 22.03
CA ILE A 193 1.75 12.16 22.21
C ILE A 193 1.85 11.89 23.68
N GLN A 194 1.05 10.94 24.17
CA GLN A 194 0.99 10.55 25.57
C GLN A 194 1.33 9.07 25.67
N GLN A 195 2.21 8.72 26.59
CA GLN A 195 2.51 7.35 26.92
C GLN A 195 2.29 7.10 28.40
N ASN A 196 1.63 6.00 28.69
CA ASN A 196 1.41 5.50 30.02
C ASN A 196 1.68 4.00 30.04
N LYS A 197 2.73 3.58 30.73
CA LYS A 197 3.20 2.19 30.75
C LYS A 197 3.45 1.66 29.31
N LYS A 198 2.55 0.80 28.80
CA LYS A 198 2.63 0.21 27.46
C LYS A 198 1.67 0.83 26.44
N THR A 199 0.84 1.78 26.89
CA THR A 199 -0.17 2.39 26.03
C THR A 199 0.31 3.75 25.54
N GLN A 200 0.29 3.96 24.26
CA GLN A 200 0.61 5.23 23.62
C GLN A 200 -0.61 5.72 22.86
N LYS A 201 -0.91 7.02 22.99
CA LYS A 201 -1.97 7.70 22.26
C LYS A 201 -1.46 8.98 21.65
N GLU A 202 -1.88 9.24 20.43
CA GLU A 202 -1.68 10.48 19.69
C GLU A 202 -3.02 11.23 19.61
N THR A 203 -3.05 12.47 20.07
CA THR A 203 -4.22 13.35 19.89
C THR A 203 -3.81 14.51 19.00
N ILE A 204 -4.50 14.70 17.88
CA ILE A 204 -4.23 15.80 16.96
C ILE A 204 -4.86 17.07 17.54
N LEU A 205 -4.01 18.02 17.97
CA LEU A 205 -4.42 19.29 18.56
C LEU A 205 -4.76 20.36 17.52
N GLY A 206 -4.07 20.30 16.38
CA GLY A 206 -4.28 21.20 15.27
C GLY A 206 -3.87 20.56 13.96
N THR A 207 -4.64 20.80 12.90
CA THR A 207 -4.29 20.36 11.54
C THR A 207 -4.80 21.35 10.52
N ARG A 208 -3.99 21.56 9.47
CA ARG A 208 -4.41 22.27 8.26
C ARG A 208 -3.81 21.63 7.01
N MET A 209 -4.56 21.62 5.96
CA MET A 209 -4.22 21.02 4.67
C MET A 209 -4.47 22.03 3.57
N ALA A 210 -3.45 22.36 2.77
CA ALA A 210 -3.62 23.32 1.68
C ALA A 210 -4.64 22.81 0.65
N GLY A 211 -5.64 23.63 0.35
CA GLY A 211 -6.72 23.31 -0.58
C GLY A 211 -7.88 22.51 0.03
N PHE A 212 -7.88 22.27 1.35
CA PHE A 212 -8.93 21.51 2.03
C PHE A 212 -9.33 22.19 3.35
N LYS A 213 -10.62 22.48 3.50
CA LYS A 213 -11.19 23.02 4.75
C LYS A 213 -11.30 21.92 5.81
N GLU A 214 -11.77 20.74 5.38
CA GLU A 214 -11.73 19.52 6.18
C GLU A 214 -10.57 18.64 5.72
N PRO A 215 -9.74 18.12 6.64
CA PRO A 215 -8.60 17.31 6.27
C PRO A 215 -9.04 15.98 5.64
N VAL A 216 -8.23 15.47 4.75
CA VAL A 216 -8.37 14.10 4.27
C VAL A 216 -7.80 13.19 5.37
N TYR A 217 -8.68 12.55 6.12
CA TYR A 217 -8.37 11.84 7.37
C TYR A 217 -7.29 10.76 7.18
N GLU A 218 -7.31 10.06 6.07
CA GLU A 218 -6.37 8.98 5.77
C GLU A 218 -4.91 9.50 5.74
N TYR A 219 -4.70 10.75 5.31
CA TYR A 219 -3.36 11.35 5.31
C TYR A 219 -2.86 11.76 6.69
N LEU A 220 -3.76 12.08 7.62
CA LEU A 220 -3.36 12.48 8.98
C LEU A 220 -2.80 11.31 9.79
N GLY A 221 -3.29 10.12 9.54
CA GLY A 221 -2.83 8.90 10.21
C GLY A 221 -1.67 8.19 9.52
N LEU A 222 -1.17 8.73 8.40
CA LEU A 222 -0.16 8.09 7.58
C LEU A 222 1.19 8.01 8.29
N LYS A 223 1.67 6.79 8.54
CA LYS A 223 3.00 6.53 9.08
C LYS A 223 3.97 6.26 7.92
N LEU A 224 4.58 7.31 7.40
CA LEU A 224 5.55 7.18 6.30
C LEU A 224 6.93 6.70 6.76
N LEU A 225 7.23 6.79 8.04
CA LEU A 225 8.51 6.44 8.64
C LEU A 225 8.34 6.02 10.09
N SER A 226 9.07 5.00 10.53
CA SER A 226 9.16 4.60 11.94
C SER A 226 9.45 5.78 12.87
N TYR A 227 8.78 5.82 14.02
CA TYR A 227 9.01 6.89 15.01
C TYR A 227 10.31 6.69 15.76
N SER A 228 10.59 5.46 16.21
CA SER A 228 11.83 5.14 16.90
C SER A 228 12.86 4.50 15.96
N VAL A 229 14.13 4.88 16.13
CA VAL A 229 15.26 4.23 15.45
C VAL A 229 15.49 2.79 15.92
N TYR A 230 14.85 2.39 17.03
CA TYR A 230 14.95 1.05 17.62
C TYR A 230 13.80 0.13 17.20
N GLU A 231 12.78 0.60 16.47
CA GLU A 231 11.70 -0.24 15.95
C GLU A 231 12.24 -1.37 15.06
N ASN A 232 11.69 -2.58 15.24
CA ASN A 232 11.97 -3.71 14.37
C ASN A 232 10.70 -4.54 14.17
N PRO A 233 10.20 -4.64 12.92
CA PRO A 233 10.77 -4.09 11.69
C PRO A 233 10.77 -2.56 11.66
N PHE A 234 11.76 -1.98 10.99
CA PHE A 234 11.82 -0.55 10.71
C PHE A 234 10.98 -0.26 9.47
N GLU A 235 9.96 0.57 9.59
CA GLU A 235 9.00 0.81 8.51
C GLU A 235 9.32 2.08 7.74
N ILE A 236 9.31 1.97 6.42
CA ILE A 236 9.38 3.09 5.49
C ILE A 236 8.34 2.89 4.40
N LEU A 237 7.47 3.88 4.19
CA LEU A 237 6.40 3.84 3.19
C LEU A 237 5.60 2.53 3.28
N GLU A 238 5.13 2.20 4.48
CA GLU A 238 4.39 0.96 4.80
C GLU A 238 5.16 -0.35 4.53
N THR A 239 6.45 -0.25 4.14
CA THR A 239 7.29 -1.43 3.88
C THR A 239 8.12 -1.76 5.12
N PRO A 240 7.99 -2.96 5.68
CA PRO A 240 8.80 -3.39 6.80
C PRO A 240 10.20 -3.80 6.34
N LEU A 241 11.23 -3.24 6.97
CA LEU A 241 12.63 -3.51 6.72
C LEU A 241 13.30 -4.00 7.99
N GLN A 242 14.26 -4.93 7.87
CA GLN A 242 15.04 -5.35 9.01
C GLN A 242 15.92 -4.21 9.49
N ASN A 243 15.76 -3.83 10.75
CA ASN A 243 16.57 -2.80 11.36
C ASN A 243 18.04 -3.25 11.45
N PRO A 244 19.01 -2.44 11.02
CA PRO A 244 20.44 -2.82 11.07
C PRO A 244 20.93 -3.16 12.49
N ILE A 245 20.38 -2.54 13.53
CA ILE A 245 20.78 -2.83 14.92
C ILE A 245 20.08 -4.09 15.50
N SER A 246 19.09 -4.67 14.82
CA SER A 246 18.39 -5.86 15.29
C SER A 246 19.24 -7.13 15.20
N ASN A 247 18.82 -8.18 15.91
CA ASN A 247 19.54 -9.46 15.90
C ASN A 247 19.63 -10.07 14.49
N ILE A 248 18.55 -10.05 13.73
CA ILE A 248 18.52 -10.48 12.33
C ILE A 248 19.30 -9.50 11.45
N GLY A 249 19.12 -8.19 11.67
CA GLY A 249 19.80 -7.14 10.91
C GLY A 249 21.30 -7.30 10.96
N ARG A 250 21.90 -7.57 12.11
CA ARG A 250 23.35 -7.80 12.26
C ARG A 250 23.89 -8.90 11.34
N LYS A 251 23.08 -9.86 10.92
CA LYS A 251 23.48 -10.91 9.95
C LYS A 251 23.37 -10.43 8.50
N LEU A 252 22.59 -9.40 8.23
CA LEU A 252 22.26 -8.91 6.87
C LEU A 252 23.11 -7.71 6.46
N TYR A 253 23.70 -7.01 7.42
CA TYR A 253 24.48 -5.78 7.18
C TYR A 253 25.94 -5.97 7.54
N VAL A 254 26.77 -5.10 6.97
CA VAL A 254 28.18 -4.89 7.33
C VAL A 254 28.35 -3.49 7.90
N TYR A 255 29.31 -3.33 8.81
CA TYR A 255 29.53 -2.09 9.54
C TYR A 255 30.99 -1.67 9.43
N LYS A 256 31.21 -0.35 9.37
CA LYS A 256 32.53 0.26 9.35
C LYS A 256 32.55 1.44 10.32
N LEU A 257 33.50 1.41 11.26
CA LEU A 257 33.82 2.58 12.08
C LEU A 257 34.52 3.61 11.21
N ILE A 258 33.95 4.81 11.11
CA ILE A 258 34.56 5.91 10.39
C ILE A 258 35.56 6.62 11.33
N ASP A 259 35.03 7.14 12.42
CA ASP A 259 35.78 7.86 13.45
C ASP A 259 34.92 7.97 14.72
N SER A 260 35.41 8.81 15.66
CA SER A 260 34.61 9.24 16.84
C SER A 260 34.65 10.77 16.94
N VAL A 261 33.52 11.34 17.29
CA VAL A 261 33.32 12.79 17.45
C VAL A 261 32.72 13.11 18.81
N GLN A 262 32.89 14.34 19.26
CA GLN A 262 32.15 14.85 20.42
C GLN A 262 30.78 15.35 19.96
N HIS A 263 29.72 14.87 20.62
CA HIS A 263 28.34 15.30 20.37
C HIS A 263 27.66 15.62 21.71
N GLN A 264 27.31 16.87 21.93
CA GLN A 264 26.74 17.37 23.20
C GLN A 264 27.59 16.99 24.42
N GLY A 265 28.92 17.11 24.31
CA GLY A 265 29.89 16.81 25.38
C GLY A 265 30.17 15.31 25.60
N ARG A 266 29.61 14.42 24.78
CA ARG A 266 29.80 12.96 24.90
C ARG A 266 30.54 12.41 23.68
N LYS A 267 31.43 11.47 23.92
CA LYS A 267 32.12 10.76 22.83
C LYS A 267 31.14 9.87 22.08
N THR A 268 31.10 9.99 20.76
CA THR A 268 30.15 9.30 19.90
C THR A 268 30.90 8.63 18.74
N TYR A 269 30.67 7.34 18.53
CA TYR A 269 31.21 6.59 17.40
C TYR A 269 30.37 6.85 16.17
N ARG A 270 30.99 7.19 15.03
CA ARG A 270 30.32 7.25 13.75
C ARG A 270 30.51 5.93 13.01
N VAL A 271 29.42 5.21 12.84
CA VAL A 271 29.39 3.87 12.26
C VAL A 271 28.58 3.89 10.99
N TYR A 272 29.24 3.63 9.87
CA TYR A 272 28.58 3.39 8.60
C TYR A 272 28.09 1.94 8.53
N PHE A 273 26.90 1.72 7.94
CA PHE A 273 26.37 0.39 7.67
C PHE A 273 25.79 0.31 6.25
N GLN A 274 25.90 -0.86 5.64
CA GLN A 274 25.30 -1.17 4.35
C GLN A 274 24.92 -2.65 4.28
N PRO A 275 24.02 -3.05 3.35
CA PRO A 275 23.69 -4.45 3.12
C PRO A 275 24.93 -5.23 2.67
N LYS A 276 25.05 -6.50 3.09
CA LYS A 276 26.08 -7.43 2.57
C LYS A 276 25.98 -7.58 1.05
N LYS A 277 24.75 -7.73 0.53
CA LYS A 277 24.48 -7.68 -0.91
C LYS A 277 24.32 -6.23 -1.35
N ILE A 278 25.31 -5.70 -2.03
CA ILE A 278 25.44 -4.26 -2.35
C ILE A 278 24.23 -3.71 -3.11
N ARG A 279 23.67 -4.45 -4.08
CA ARG A 279 22.52 -4.04 -4.89
C ARG A 279 21.16 -4.35 -4.26
N SER A 280 21.10 -4.66 -2.97
CA SER A 280 19.79 -4.89 -2.31
C SER A 280 19.11 -3.57 -1.95
N ASN A 281 17.76 -3.54 -2.07
CA ASN A 281 16.91 -2.40 -1.68
C ASN A 281 16.73 -2.33 -0.14
N ARG A 282 17.82 -2.53 0.61
CA ARG A 282 17.85 -2.45 2.06
C ARG A 282 18.43 -1.12 2.52
N LEU A 283 18.26 -0.87 3.82
CA LEU A 283 18.81 0.33 4.47
C LEU A 283 20.32 0.39 4.35
N ARG A 284 20.83 1.58 4.21
CA ARG A 284 22.24 1.94 4.39
C ARG A 284 22.32 3.29 5.05
N GLY A 285 23.42 3.61 5.71
CA GLY A 285 23.50 4.91 6.40
C GLY A 285 24.56 5.00 7.47
N LEU A 286 24.38 5.99 8.32
CA LEU A 286 25.31 6.37 9.36
C LEU A 286 24.61 6.40 10.72
N LEU A 287 25.19 5.72 11.70
CA LEU A 287 24.75 5.73 13.08
C LEU A 287 25.80 6.48 13.91
N HIS A 288 25.36 7.39 14.74
CA HIS A 288 26.14 8.02 15.78
C HIS A 288 25.78 7.36 17.10
N ILE A 289 26.71 6.63 17.67
CA ILE A 289 26.51 5.78 18.85
C ILE A 289 27.28 6.36 20.02
N ASP A 290 26.59 6.74 21.08
CA ASP A 290 27.18 7.18 22.32
C ASP A 290 28.11 6.11 22.91
N ALA A 291 29.33 6.47 23.28
CA ALA A 291 30.36 5.52 23.68
C ALA A 291 30.10 4.90 25.07
N GLU A 292 29.30 5.55 25.92
CA GLU A 292 29.03 5.14 27.29
C GLU A 292 27.72 4.34 27.37
N SER A 293 26.62 4.93 26.88
CA SER A 293 25.29 4.32 26.96
C SER A 293 24.98 3.36 25.80
N PHE A 294 25.75 3.38 24.70
CA PHE A 294 25.49 2.71 23.44
C PHE A 294 24.15 3.14 22.80
N ALA A 295 23.62 4.30 23.18
CA ALA A 295 22.46 4.89 22.58
C ALA A 295 22.77 5.50 21.21
N ILE A 296 21.75 5.59 20.34
CA ILE A 296 21.86 6.30 19.08
C ILE A 296 21.57 7.78 19.32
N SER A 297 22.56 8.64 19.14
CA SER A 297 22.44 10.09 19.27
C SER A 297 22.06 10.80 17.97
N LYS A 298 22.33 10.16 16.83
CA LYS A 298 21.89 10.57 15.49
C LYS A 298 21.89 9.37 14.57
N ALA A 299 20.89 9.28 13.68
CA ALA A 299 20.86 8.27 12.65
C ALA A 299 20.50 8.88 11.30
N GLN A 300 21.15 8.40 10.25
CA GLN A 300 20.86 8.75 8.87
C GLN A 300 20.67 7.45 8.10
N TYR A 301 19.46 7.25 7.56
CA TYR A 301 19.11 6.08 6.77
C TYR A 301 18.87 6.49 5.33
N ARG A 302 19.28 5.63 4.40
CA ARG A 302 19.04 5.81 2.97
C ARG A 302 18.57 4.51 2.33
N ILE A 303 17.68 4.66 1.35
CA ILE A 303 17.25 3.60 0.44
C ILE A 303 17.32 4.18 -0.96
N TYR A 304 17.78 3.36 -1.90
CA TYR A 304 17.80 3.68 -3.31
C TYR A 304 16.96 2.66 -4.07
N GLY A 305 16.18 3.11 -5.03
CA GLY A 305 15.31 2.24 -5.82
C GLY A 305 14.31 3.03 -6.67
N ILE A 306 13.06 2.64 -6.63
CA ILE A 306 11.96 3.36 -7.29
C ILE A 306 11.92 4.81 -6.86
N VAL A 307 12.07 5.02 -5.56
CA VAL A 307 12.28 6.31 -4.93
C VAL A 307 13.58 6.27 -4.13
N ASN A 308 14.26 7.39 -4.08
CA ASN A 308 15.39 7.61 -3.20
C ASN A 308 14.90 8.24 -1.91
N ILE A 309 15.13 7.56 -0.81
CA ILE A 309 14.68 7.96 0.51
C ILE A 309 15.87 8.31 1.37
N GLU A 310 15.73 9.39 2.10
CA GLU A 310 16.67 9.82 3.13
C GLU A 310 15.91 10.17 4.41
N ALA A 311 16.25 9.52 5.51
CA ALA A 311 15.68 9.77 6.81
C ALA A 311 16.78 10.15 7.81
N THR A 312 16.60 11.26 8.52
CA THR A 312 17.54 11.73 9.53
C THR A 312 16.82 11.89 10.85
N TYR A 313 17.37 11.28 11.88
CA TYR A 313 16.96 11.40 13.27
C TYR A 313 18.04 12.10 14.06
N THR A 314 17.69 13.10 14.86
CA THR A 314 18.60 13.77 15.80
C THR A 314 17.97 13.73 17.19
N PHE A 315 18.81 13.61 18.18
CA PHE A 315 18.41 13.49 19.58
C PHE A 315 19.10 14.53 20.43
N ASP A 316 18.47 14.93 21.52
CA ASP A 316 19.08 15.72 22.58
C ASP A 316 19.31 14.84 23.82
N TYR A 317 20.44 15.04 24.49
CA TYR A 317 20.79 14.29 25.67
C TYR A 317 20.18 14.92 26.93
N LEU A 318 19.26 14.18 27.57
CA LEU A 318 18.64 14.55 28.83
C LEU A 318 19.53 14.07 29.99
N LYS A 319 20.34 14.96 30.55
CA LYS A 319 21.34 14.63 31.58
C LYS A 319 20.71 13.99 32.83
N GLU A 320 19.58 14.50 33.30
CA GLU A 320 18.89 14.06 34.50
C GLU A 320 18.38 12.62 34.39
N HIS A 321 18.10 12.15 33.16
CA HIS A 321 17.54 10.83 32.89
C HIS A 321 18.54 9.89 32.22
N ASN A 322 19.75 10.38 31.90
CA ASN A 322 20.77 9.64 31.17
C ASN A 322 20.22 9.02 29.85
N LEU A 323 19.42 9.79 29.12
CA LEU A 323 18.67 9.31 27.96
C LEU A 323 18.78 10.29 26.77
N TRP A 324 18.89 9.73 25.57
CA TRP A 324 18.77 10.48 24.33
C TRP A 324 17.32 10.55 23.89
N PHE A 325 16.72 11.75 23.88
CA PHE A 325 15.32 11.96 23.48
C PHE A 325 15.23 12.58 22.08
N PRO A 326 14.23 12.20 21.24
CA PRO A 326 14.09 12.76 19.89
C PRO A 326 13.99 14.29 19.88
N LYS A 327 14.84 14.94 19.06
CA LYS A 327 14.84 16.38 18.82
C LYS A 327 14.19 16.76 17.51
N LYS A 328 14.60 16.10 16.45
CA LYS A 328 14.10 16.37 15.09
C LYS A 328 14.20 15.11 14.23
N ARG A 329 13.18 14.87 13.45
CA ARG A 329 13.12 13.85 12.42
C ARG A 329 12.85 14.52 11.08
N LYS A 330 13.66 14.22 10.09
CA LYS A 330 13.51 14.69 8.72
C LYS A 330 13.46 13.52 7.77
N PHE A 331 12.45 13.50 6.91
CA PHE A 331 12.23 12.49 5.89
C PHE A 331 12.16 13.15 4.53
N LEU A 332 12.92 12.66 3.57
CA LEU A 332 13.01 13.18 2.22
C LEU A 332 12.84 12.05 1.23
N VAL A 333 11.88 12.19 0.32
CA VAL A 333 11.62 11.25 -0.77
C VAL A 333 11.80 11.97 -2.09
N LYS A 334 12.65 11.43 -2.94
CA LYS A 334 12.89 11.90 -4.32
C LYS A 334 12.62 10.75 -5.29
N LYS A 335 12.33 11.07 -6.53
CA LYS A 335 12.28 10.07 -7.58
C LYS A 335 13.60 9.31 -7.66
N GLY A 336 13.51 8.00 -7.78
CA GLY A 336 14.66 7.13 -8.00
C GLY A 336 14.88 6.81 -9.47
N THR A 337 15.67 5.77 -9.72
CA THR A 337 16.06 5.35 -11.07
C THR A 337 15.11 4.36 -11.73
N ASN A 338 14.16 3.83 -10.98
CA ASN A 338 13.24 2.81 -11.44
C ASN A 338 11.91 3.42 -11.94
N ASN A 339 11.29 2.77 -12.93
CA ASN A 339 10.04 3.23 -13.58
C ASN A 339 8.76 2.73 -12.94
N GLN A 340 8.84 2.18 -11.76
CA GLN A 340 7.71 1.50 -11.16
C GLN A 340 6.85 2.46 -10.37
N ASP A 341 5.56 2.16 -10.32
CA ASP A 341 4.60 2.90 -9.52
C ASP A 341 4.81 2.61 -8.04
N LEU A 342 4.81 3.64 -7.22
CA LEU A 342 4.83 3.51 -5.77
C LEU A 342 3.40 3.48 -5.24
N LYS A 343 3.10 2.52 -4.38
CA LYS A 343 1.81 2.45 -3.67
C LYS A 343 1.96 3.00 -2.26
N ILE A 344 1.19 4.02 -1.95
CA ILE A 344 1.07 4.59 -0.60
C ILE A 344 -0.42 4.62 -0.27
N LEU A 345 -0.81 4.12 0.90
CA LEU A 345 -2.22 4.01 1.35
C LEU A 345 -3.13 3.25 0.38
N GLY A 346 -2.59 2.25 -0.30
CA GLY A 346 -3.34 1.53 -1.34
C GLY A 346 -3.51 2.30 -2.65
N ASN A 347 -3.08 3.56 -2.70
CA ASN A 347 -3.07 4.39 -3.90
C ASN A 347 -1.75 4.25 -4.66
N THR A 348 -1.81 4.42 -5.96
CA THR A 348 -0.63 4.29 -6.81
C THR A 348 -0.15 5.68 -7.24
N ILE A 349 1.07 6.02 -6.86
CA ILE A 349 1.76 7.19 -7.40
C ILE A 349 2.50 6.73 -8.66
N LYS A 350 2.10 7.24 -9.81
CA LYS A 350 2.69 6.88 -11.10
C LYS A 350 3.92 7.71 -11.39
N PHE A 351 5.04 7.03 -11.62
CA PHE A 351 6.26 7.64 -12.13
C PHE A 351 6.44 7.26 -13.61
N ASN A 352 6.29 8.22 -14.50
CA ASN A 352 6.43 7.97 -15.93
C ASN A 352 7.88 8.22 -16.36
N SER A 353 8.74 7.22 -16.32
CA SER A 353 9.97 7.25 -17.12
C SER A 353 10.68 5.91 -17.22
N SER A 354 11.30 5.66 -18.33
CA SER A 354 11.75 4.33 -18.73
C SER A 354 13.26 4.18 -19.02
N SER A 355 14.08 5.20 -18.85
CA SER A 355 15.53 5.06 -19.07
C SER A 355 16.30 6.19 -18.40
N GLU A 356 17.62 5.98 -18.15
CA GLU A 356 18.49 7.04 -17.62
C GLU A 356 18.46 8.33 -18.43
N GLU A 357 18.33 8.24 -19.75
CA GLU A 357 18.22 9.40 -20.63
C GLU A 357 16.89 10.15 -20.45
N LYS A 358 15.87 9.50 -19.91
CA LYS A 358 14.55 10.10 -19.67
C LYS A 358 14.34 10.50 -18.20
N ILE A 359 15.23 10.15 -17.29
CA ILE A 359 15.22 10.61 -15.90
C ILE A 359 15.44 12.12 -15.90
N ASN A 360 14.54 12.85 -15.22
CA ASN A 360 14.52 14.31 -15.18
C ASN A 360 14.19 15.03 -16.51
N LYS A 361 13.62 14.34 -17.47
CA LYS A 361 13.13 14.99 -18.70
C LYS A 361 11.90 15.87 -18.43
N ASN A 362 11.02 15.40 -17.54
CA ASN A 362 9.86 16.18 -17.09
C ASN A 362 10.21 16.97 -15.82
N ALA A 363 9.77 18.22 -15.75
CA ALA A 363 9.99 19.05 -14.58
C ALA A 363 9.41 18.43 -13.30
N SER A 364 8.29 17.71 -13.40
CA SER A 364 7.68 16.96 -12.29
C SER A 364 8.58 15.89 -11.67
N ASP A 365 9.54 15.35 -12.42
CA ASP A 365 10.51 14.36 -11.92
C ASP A 365 11.45 14.96 -10.88
N ARG A 366 11.52 16.28 -10.81
CA ARG A 366 12.31 17.03 -9.83
C ARG A 366 11.55 17.35 -8.55
N ALA A 367 10.30 16.92 -8.47
CA ALA A 367 9.53 17.05 -7.25
C ALA A 367 10.10 16.13 -6.15
N TYR A 368 10.02 16.61 -4.92
CA TYR A 368 10.38 15.86 -3.72
C TYR A 368 9.31 16.05 -2.65
N LEU A 369 9.16 15.05 -1.79
CA LEU A 369 8.36 15.12 -0.59
C LEU A 369 9.29 15.23 0.61
N THR A 370 9.02 16.18 1.49
CA THR A 370 9.74 16.34 2.77
C THR A 370 8.75 16.32 3.92
N ILE A 371 9.11 15.60 4.98
CA ILE A 371 8.41 15.67 6.27
C ILE A 371 9.44 16.05 7.32
N GLU A 372 9.11 17.07 8.10
CA GLU A 372 9.88 17.45 9.27
C GLU A 372 9.00 17.32 10.50
N SER A 373 9.52 16.68 11.53
CA SER A 373 8.81 16.43 12.79
C SER A 373 9.72 16.90 13.92
N THR A 374 9.18 17.77 14.79
CA THR A 374 9.94 18.42 15.87
C THR A 374 9.14 18.27 17.17
N PRO A 375 9.57 17.38 18.08
CA PRO A 375 9.04 17.29 19.44
C PRO A 375 9.35 18.54 20.26
N PHE A 376 8.44 18.94 21.13
CA PHE A 376 8.59 20.04 22.07
C PHE A 376 7.66 19.83 23.27
N ASP A 377 7.81 20.65 24.32
CA ASP A 377 6.99 20.60 25.55
C ASP A 377 6.99 19.21 26.19
N LEU A 378 8.19 18.61 26.35
CA LEU A 378 8.36 17.31 26.99
C LEU A 378 8.08 17.40 28.50
N LYS A 379 7.22 16.52 29.00
CA LYS A 379 6.92 16.31 30.39
C LYS A 379 7.12 14.85 30.76
N LEU A 380 7.92 14.60 31.79
CA LEU A 380 8.28 13.29 32.26
C LEU A 380 7.66 13.03 33.64
N GLY A 381 7.28 11.78 33.90
CA GLY A 381 6.83 11.36 35.25
C GLY A 381 5.37 11.63 35.58
N ASP A 382 4.67 12.52 34.89
CA ASP A 382 3.27 12.78 35.14
C ASP A 382 2.38 11.67 34.64
N TYR A 383 1.59 11.07 35.57
CA TYR A 383 0.59 10.07 35.15
C TYR A 383 -0.56 10.77 34.45
N GLN A 384 -0.71 10.53 33.18
CA GLN A 384 -1.84 11.01 32.42
C GLN A 384 -2.82 9.86 32.15
N GLN A 385 -4.08 10.05 32.51
CA GLN A 385 -5.11 9.11 32.15
C GLN A 385 -5.34 9.16 30.63
N ILE A 386 -5.01 8.06 29.94
CA ILE A 386 -5.27 7.94 28.51
C ILE A 386 -6.72 7.49 28.32
N ASN A 387 -7.53 8.39 27.78
CA ASN A 387 -8.91 8.08 27.41
C ASN A 387 -8.92 7.19 26.17
N ASP A 388 -9.71 6.12 26.20
CA ASP A 388 -9.86 5.16 25.11
C ASP A 388 -8.53 4.62 24.52
N PRO A 389 -7.82 3.77 25.30
CA PRO A 389 -6.50 3.26 24.91
C PRO A 389 -6.52 2.33 23.70
N LYS A 390 -7.69 1.92 23.21
CA LYS A 390 -7.86 1.02 22.08
C LYS A 390 -7.65 1.71 20.73
N ILE A 391 -7.79 3.03 20.67
CA ILE A 391 -7.62 3.85 19.48
C ILE A 391 -6.33 4.64 19.61
N LYS A 392 -5.39 4.41 18.70
CA LYS A 392 -4.07 5.06 18.76
C LYS A 392 -4.11 6.55 18.45
N ILE A 393 -4.95 6.98 17.52
CA ILE A 393 -5.01 8.36 17.06
C ILE A 393 -6.42 8.91 17.28
N ASP A 394 -6.50 10.08 17.88
CA ASP A 394 -7.73 10.82 18.11
C ASP A 394 -7.70 12.16 17.41
N LEU A 395 -8.72 12.45 16.61
CA LEU A 395 -8.86 13.68 15.83
C LEU A 395 -10.16 14.38 16.22
N PRO A 396 -10.16 15.23 17.26
CA PRO A 396 -11.33 16.01 17.65
C PRO A 396 -11.65 17.10 16.63
N ARG A 397 -12.92 17.50 16.52
CA ARG A 397 -13.34 18.62 15.65
C ARG A 397 -12.64 19.94 15.98
N SER A 398 -12.27 20.15 17.24
CA SER A 398 -11.53 21.34 17.68
C SER A 398 -10.13 21.48 17.06
N SER A 399 -9.62 20.43 16.41
CA SER A 399 -8.34 20.45 15.68
C SER A 399 -8.40 21.21 14.36
N PHE A 400 -9.61 21.43 13.83
CA PHE A 400 -9.80 22.12 12.55
C PHE A 400 -9.89 23.64 12.78
N ASN A 401 -9.66 24.39 11.72
CA ASN A 401 -9.85 25.85 11.70
C ASN A 401 -9.07 26.61 12.79
N LYS A 402 -7.83 26.18 13.07
CA LYS A 402 -6.91 26.97 13.92
C LYS A 402 -6.51 28.25 13.17
N ASP A 403 -6.41 29.34 13.89
CA ASP A 403 -6.05 30.65 13.35
C ASP A 403 -4.55 30.74 12.95
N GLU A 404 -4.18 31.81 12.26
CA GLU A 404 -2.78 32.01 11.85
C GLU A 404 -1.87 32.27 13.03
N LYS A 405 -2.38 32.81 14.17
CA LYS A 405 -1.60 33.02 15.40
C LYS A 405 -1.14 31.68 15.96
N TYR A 406 -2.04 30.69 16.00
CA TYR A 406 -1.69 29.32 16.42
C TYR A 406 -0.56 28.72 15.56
N TRP A 407 -0.63 28.87 14.24
CA TRP A 407 0.39 28.32 13.35
C TRP A 407 1.71 29.11 13.41
N ALA A 408 1.67 30.41 13.67
CA ALA A 408 2.86 31.26 13.80
C ALA A 408 3.76 30.85 14.96
N GLU A 409 3.21 30.24 16.03
CA GLU A 409 3.99 29.72 17.16
C GLU A 409 4.98 28.63 16.74
N PHE A 410 4.65 27.86 15.73
CA PHE A 410 5.44 26.73 15.24
C PHE A 410 6.31 27.07 14.04
N ALA A 411 6.07 28.20 13.39
CA ALA A 411 6.74 28.62 12.14
C ALA A 411 8.08 29.32 12.38
N LYS A 412 8.63 29.30 13.57
CA LYS A 412 9.80 30.12 14.01
C LYS A 412 11.03 30.00 13.10
N ASP A 413 11.20 28.89 12.38
CA ASP A 413 12.37 28.66 11.52
C ASP A 413 12.09 28.76 10.02
N SER A 414 10.88 29.10 9.58
CA SER A 414 10.51 29.08 8.17
C SER A 414 10.52 30.46 7.54
N LEU A 415 11.67 30.86 6.98
CA LEU A 415 11.80 32.03 6.09
C LEU A 415 11.20 31.79 4.68
N ASP A 416 10.63 30.64 4.40
CA ASP A 416 10.08 30.33 3.07
C ASP A 416 8.75 31.04 2.84
N LYS A 417 8.81 32.15 2.14
CA LYS A 417 7.63 32.95 1.76
C LYS A 417 6.62 32.17 0.92
N ARG A 418 7.01 31.06 0.30
CA ARG A 418 6.13 30.19 -0.48
C ARG A 418 5.12 29.46 0.40
N LYS A 419 5.46 29.22 1.69
CA LYS A 419 4.59 28.48 2.61
C LYS A 419 3.20 29.14 2.74
N LEU A 420 3.13 30.42 3.08
CA LEU A 420 1.86 31.15 3.19
C LEU A 420 1.15 31.28 1.84
N LYS A 421 1.90 31.60 0.78
CA LYS A 421 1.34 31.69 -0.56
C LYS A 421 0.71 30.40 -1.05
N THR A 422 1.26 29.25 -0.63
CA THR A 422 0.73 27.94 -1.00
C THR A 422 -0.66 27.72 -0.44
N TYR A 423 -0.91 28.05 0.84
CA TYR A 423 -2.25 27.93 1.42
C TYR A 423 -3.24 28.81 0.65
N VAL A 424 -2.96 30.10 0.51
CA VAL A 424 -3.85 31.03 -0.19
C VAL A 424 -4.12 30.57 -1.63
N SER A 425 -3.08 30.15 -2.35
CA SER A 425 -3.19 29.74 -3.76
C SER A 425 -3.98 28.44 -3.92
N LEU A 426 -3.69 27.42 -3.09
CA LEU A 426 -4.38 26.13 -3.20
C LEU A 426 -5.81 26.19 -2.68
N ASP A 427 -6.09 26.99 -1.63
CA ASP A 427 -7.45 27.19 -1.13
C ASP A 427 -8.31 27.90 -2.17
N SER A 428 -7.75 28.93 -2.83
CA SER A 428 -8.42 29.61 -3.94
C SER A 428 -8.69 28.66 -5.13
N LEU A 429 -7.69 27.87 -5.53
CA LEU A 429 -7.84 26.88 -6.60
C LEU A 429 -8.86 25.79 -6.24
N SER A 430 -8.83 25.32 -5.00
CA SER A 430 -9.76 24.30 -4.51
C SER A 430 -11.20 24.80 -4.52
N THR A 431 -11.41 26.03 -4.08
CA THR A 431 -12.74 26.67 -4.07
C THR A 431 -13.24 26.90 -5.50
N ALA A 432 -12.39 27.47 -6.36
CA ALA A 432 -12.75 27.77 -7.75
C ALA A 432 -13.09 26.50 -8.56
N ASN A 433 -12.36 25.40 -8.31
CA ASN A 433 -12.54 24.14 -9.03
C ASN A 433 -13.41 23.13 -8.27
N LYS A 434 -13.96 23.48 -7.12
CA LYS A 434 -14.75 22.59 -6.25
C LYS A 434 -14.03 21.25 -5.96
N ILE A 435 -12.73 21.30 -5.65
CA ILE A 435 -11.88 20.10 -5.52
C ILE A 435 -12.36 19.23 -4.37
N GLU A 436 -12.71 19.78 -3.20
CA GLU A 436 -13.25 19.02 -2.07
C GLU A 436 -14.52 18.25 -2.47
N HIS A 437 -15.42 18.90 -3.20
CA HIS A 437 -16.63 18.25 -3.70
C HIS A 437 -16.31 17.11 -4.68
N LYS A 438 -15.34 17.31 -5.58
CA LYS A 438 -14.90 16.26 -6.52
C LYS A 438 -14.25 15.09 -5.80
N VAL A 439 -13.45 15.34 -4.77
CA VAL A 439 -12.84 14.28 -3.93
C VAL A 439 -13.94 13.52 -3.17
N PHE A 440 -14.89 14.23 -2.57
CA PHE A 440 -16.04 13.62 -1.91
C PHE A 440 -16.85 12.76 -2.89
N LEU A 441 -17.17 13.30 -4.06
CA LEU A 441 -17.89 12.56 -5.11
C LEU A 441 -17.09 11.34 -5.58
N GLY A 442 -15.77 11.48 -5.77
CA GLY A 442 -14.89 10.39 -6.15
C GLY A 442 -14.90 9.26 -5.11
N LYS A 443 -14.82 9.58 -3.80
CA LYS A 443 -14.94 8.59 -2.72
C LYS A 443 -16.30 7.88 -2.74
N LYS A 444 -17.38 8.61 -2.97
CA LYS A 444 -18.73 8.02 -3.08
C LYS A 444 -18.84 7.09 -4.29
N ILE A 445 -18.37 7.50 -5.45
CA ILE A 445 -18.38 6.68 -6.69
C ILE A 445 -17.50 5.43 -6.49
N PHE A 446 -16.35 5.57 -5.84
CA PHE A 446 -15.49 4.42 -5.52
C PHE A 446 -16.19 3.38 -4.63
N ASN A 447 -17.06 3.84 -3.74
CA ASN A 447 -17.90 2.98 -2.91
C ASN A 447 -19.19 2.51 -3.62
N GLY A 448 -19.38 2.89 -4.89
CA GLY A 448 -20.51 2.49 -5.73
C GLY A 448 -21.75 3.37 -5.61
N TYR A 449 -21.59 4.60 -5.16
CA TYR A 449 -22.72 5.50 -4.97
C TYR A 449 -22.54 6.83 -5.71
N ILE A 450 -23.62 7.36 -6.27
CA ILE A 450 -23.71 8.73 -6.75
C ILE A 450 -24.64 9.51 -5.81
N PRO A 451 -24.14 10.54 -5.10
CA PRO A 451 -24.98 11.34 -4.23
C PRO A 451 -25.87 12.29 -5.05
N VAL A 452 -27.19 12.13 -4.89
CA VAL A 452 -28.21 12.98 -5.48
C VAL A 452 -29.12 13.52 -4.38
N SER A 453 -28.92 14.77 -3.99
CA SER A 453 -29.65 15.39 -2.89
C SER A 453 -29.57 14.57 -1.58
N ILE A 454 -30.71 14.06 -1.11
CA ILE A 454 -30.86 13.25 0.12
C ILE A 454 -30.63 11.76 -0.12
N LEU A 455 -30.36 11.33 -1.35
CA LEU A 455 -30.16 9.94 -1.74
C LEU A 455 -28.75 9.74 -2.28
N ASP A 456 -28.17 8.59 -1.98
CA ASP A 456 -27.01 8.00 -2.62
C ASP A 456 -27.49 6.88 -3.55
N ILE A 457 -27.47 7.11 -4.87
CA ILE A 457 -27.90 6.09 -5.86
C ILE A 457 -26.85 5.00 -5.94
N ASP A 458 -27.28 3.74 -5.85
CA ASP A 458 -26.40 2.58 -5.90
C ASP A 458 -26.10 2.16 -7.35
N LEU A 459 -24.89 2.43 -7.81
CA LEU A 459 -24.43 2.09 -9.16
C LEU A 459 -24.44 0.58 -9.44
N ARG A 460 -24.39 -0.25 -8.40
CA ARG A 460 -24.36 -1.71 -8.54
C ARG A 460 -25.71 -2.29 -8.95
N THR A 461 -26.78 -1.53 -8.82
CA THR A 461 -28.14 -1.97 -9.18
C THR A 461 -28.52 -1.59 -10.60
N LEU A 462 -27.81 -0.63 -11.23
CA LEU A 462 -28.23 -0.03 -12.49
C LEU A 462 -28.26 -1.05 -13.65
N ILE A 463 -27.14 -1.75 -13.86
CA ILE A 463 -27.04 -2.72 -14.96
C ILE A 463 -26.23 -3.91 -14.47
N LYS A 464 -26.75 -5.11 -14.65
CA LYS A 464 -26.09 -6.39 -14.45
C LYS A 464 -26.39 -7.31 -15.64
N TYR A 465 -25.56 -8.32 -15.80
CA TYR A 465 -25.78 -9.38 -16.74
C TYR A 465 -25.36 -10.73 -16.14
N ASN A 466 -26.20 -11.74 -16.30
CA ASN A 466 -25.90 -13.13 -16.04
C ASN A 466 -26.69 -14.01 -17.03
N ASN A 467 -26.31 -15.28 -17.16
CA ASN A 467 -26.93 -16.18 -18.13
C ASN A 467 -28.38 -16.56 -17.81
N TYR A 468 -28.82 -16.40 -16.57
CA TYR A 468 -30.17 -16.68 -16.14
C TYR A 468 -31.12 -15.52 -16.47
N GLU A 469 -30.83 -14.34 -15.92
CA GLU A 469 -31.67 -13.13 -16.08
C GLU A 469 -31.45 -12.43 -17.43
N GLY A 470 -30.37 -12.73 -18.15
CA GLY A 470 -29.89 -11.91 -19.25
C GLY A 470 -29.43 -10.55 -18.77
N PHE A 471 -29.84 -9.49 -19.43
CA PHE A 471 -29.66 -8.13 -18.89
C PHE A 471 -30.66 -7.90 -17.75
N ARG A 472 -30.15 -7.34 -16.66
CA ARG A 472 -30.95 -6.86 -15.53
C ARG A 472 -30.72 -5.36 -15.39
N ILE A 473 -31.81 -4.58 -15.52
CA ILE A 473 -31.80 -3.13 -15.35
C ILE A 473 -32.58 -2.81 -14.08
N GLY A 474 -32.02 -1.95 -13.25
CA GLY A 474 -32.64 -1.58 -11.98
C GLY A 474 -32.23 -0.21 -11.49
N LEU A 475 -32.85 0.22 -10.43
CA LEU A 475 -32.54 1.43 -9.69
C LEU A 475 -32.57 1.10 -8.20
N GLY A 476 -31.52 1.50 -7.50
CA GLY A 476 -31.44 1.36 -6.04
C GLY A 476 -30.72 2.53 -5.41
N GLY A 477 -30.85 2.67 -4.13
CA GLY A 477 -30.19 3.72 -3.40
C GLY A 477 -30.37 3.60 -1.89
N VAL A 478 -29.72 4.52 -1.19
CA VAL A 478 -29.84 4.66 0.25
C VAL A 478 -29.95 6.15 0.60
N THR A 479 -30.77 6.50 1.56
CA THR A 479 -30.82 7.86 2.09
C THR A 479 -29.50 8.21 2.78
N ASN A 480 -29.05 9.45 2.63
CA ASN A 480 -27.76 9.88 3.17
C ASN A 480 -27.90 10.81 4.39
N SER A 481 -26.78 11.26 4.95
CA SER A 481 -26.71 12.10 6.13
C SER A 481 -27.37 13.48 5.98
N LYS A 482 -27.69 13.92 4.75
CA LYS A 482 -28.47 15.13 4.54
C LYS A 482 -29.92 14.98 4.95
N LEU A 483 -30.48 13.77 4.84
CA LEU A 483 -31.81 13.47 5.36
C LEU A 483 -31.75 13.21 6.86
N SER A 484 -30.89 12.29 7.31
CA SER A 484 -30.73 11.96 8.71
C SER A 484 -29.39 11.27 8.98
N GLU A 485 -28.77 11.54 10.12
CA GLU A 485 -27.63 10.77 10.63
C GLU A 485 -28.06 9.50 11.37
N LYS A 486 -29.32 9.42 11.82
CA LYS A 486 -29.85 8.31 12.65
C LYS A 486 -30.68 7.30 11.85
N TYR A 487 -31.31 7.71 10.76
CA TYR A 487 -32.17 6.85 9.96
C TYR A 487 -31.61 6.70 8.56
N LYS A 488 -31.64 5.48 8.04
CA LYS A 488 -31.34 5.16 6.65
C LYS A 488 -32.45 4.29 6.08
N LEU A 489 -32.80 4.53 4.83
CA LEU A 489 -33.68 3.67 4.06
C LEU A 489 -32.90 3.24 2.81
N GLY A 490 -32.56 1.97 2.75
CA GLY A 490 -32.03 1.32 1.56
C GLY A 490 -33.19 0.71 0.76
N PHE A 491 -33.11 0.78 -0.56
CA PHE A 491 -34.09 0.17 -1.45
C PHE A 491 -33.47 -0.13 -2.82
N TYR A 492 -34.05 -1.10 -3.52
CA TYR A 492 -33.79 -1.33 -4.94
C TYR A 492 -34.97 -2.01 -5.60
N GLY A 493 -35.09 -1.80 -6.92
CA GLY A 493 -35.97 -2.55 -7.80
C GLY A 493 -35.22 -2.80 -9.11
N ALA A 494 -35.34 -3.97 -9.69
CA ALA A 494 -34.71 -4.37 -10.92
C ALA A 494 -35.57 -5.32 -11.72
N TYR A 495 -35.44 -5.34 -13.05
CA TYR A 495 -36.14 -6.25 -13.95
C TYR A 495 -35.13 -7.05 -14.78
N GLY A 496 -35.27 -8.35 -14.77
CA GLY A 496 -34.54 -9.27 -15.62
C GLY A 496 -35.24 -9.47 -16.94
N PHE A 497 -34.53 -9.29 -18.07
CA PHE A 497 -35.17 -9.33 -19.38
C PHE A 497 -35.41 -10.74 -19.90
N LYS A 498 -34.58 -11.71 -19.49
CA LYS A 498 -34.69 -13.08 -19.98
C LYS A 498 -35.64 -13.92 -19.14
N ASP A 499 -35.65 -13.74 -17.84
CA ASP A 499 -36.58 -14.42 -16.92
C ASP A 499 -37.91 -13.67 -16.76
N ALA A 500 -37.96 -12.42 -17.24
CA ALA A 500 -39.14 -11.55 -17.20
C ALA A 500 -39.71 -11.30 -15.79
N GLU A 501 -38.84 -11.31 -14.77
CA GLU A 501 -39.22 -11.19 -13.36
C GLU A 501 -38.69 -9.88 -12.74
N PHE A 502 -39.44 -9.34 -11.78
CA PHE A 502 -39.05 -8.22 -10.95
C PHE A 502 -38.33 -8.70 -9.69
N LYS A 503 -37.24 -8.05 -9.34
CA LYS A 503 -36.50 -8.24 -8.10
C LYS A 503 -36.47 -6.93 -7.33
N TYR A 504 -36.68 -7.00 -6.03
CA TYR A 504 -36.78 -5.80 -5.21
C TYR A 504 -36.31 -6.05 -3.77
N GLY A 505 -36.01 -4.97 -3.08
CA GLY A 505 -35.69 -5.05 -1.66
C GLY A 505 -35.80 -3.71 -0.98
N ILE A 506 -36.09 -3.74 0.31
CA ILE A 506 -36.19 -2.58 1.19
C ILE A 506 -35.48 -2.86 2.50
N THR A 507 -34.77 -1.88 3.03
CA THR A 507 -33.97 -2.02 4.26
C THR A 507 -33.97 -0.72 5.06
N PRO A 508 -35.01 -0.47 5.91
CA PRO A 508 -34.94 0.56 6.93
C PRO A 508 -33.91 0.22 7.99
N SER A 509 -33.15 1.23 8.44
CA SER A 509 -32.09 1.10 9.43
C SER A 509 -32.09 2.26 10.41
N TYR A 510 -31.79 1.96 11.67
CA TYR A 510 -31.68 2.93 12.75
C TYR A 510 -30.34 2.82 13.50
N LEU A 511 -29.70 3.96 13.75
CA LEU A 511 -28.43 4.04 14.47
C LEU A 511 -28.67 4.04 15.99
N LEU A 512 -28.36 2.92 16.63
CA LEU A 512 -28.48 2.76 18.08
C LEU A 512 -27.33 3.48 18.82
N ASN A 513 -26.10 3.38 18.30
CA ASN A 513 -24.94 3.99 18.93
C ASN A 513 -23.94 4.52 17.89
N LYS A 514 -23.67 5.81 17.94
CA LYS A 514 -22.75 6.49 17.01
C LYS A 514 -21.29 6.10 17.25
N LYS A 515 -20.88 5.85 18.50
CA LYS A 515 -19.46 5.52 18.80
C LYS A 515 -19.05 4.16 18.28
N SER A 516 -19.90 3.16 18.45
CA SER A 516 -19.68 1.79 17.96
C SER A 516 -20.26 1.58 16.56
N GLU A 517 -20.81 2.63 15.92
CA GLU A 517 -21.51 2.53 14.63
C GLU A 517 -22.54 1.37 14.62
N THR A 518 -23.32 1.24 15.73
CA THR A 518 -24.26 0.14 15.89
C THR A 518 -25.57 0.47 15.19
N TRP A 519 -25.87 -0.28 14.12
CA TRP A 519 -27.09 -0.16 13.33
C TRP A 519 -27.96 -1.37 13.53
N ILE A 520 -29.25 -1.12 13.72
CA ILE A 520 -30.29 -2.15 13.61
C ILE A 520 -31.07 -1.92 12.32
N SER A 521 -31.29 -2.98 11.56
CA SER A 521 -31.98 -2.92 10.26
C SER A 521 -33.02 -4.05 10.17
N ALA A 522 -34.14 -3.76 9.55
CA ALA A 522 -35.04 -4.76 9.05
C ALA A 522 -34.88 -4.81 7.53
N SER A 523 -34.87 -6.00 6.94
CA SER A 523 -34.69 -6.17 5.50
C SER A 523 -35.72 -7.12 4.95
N TYR A 524 -36.29 -6.75 3.81
CA TYR A 524 -37.09 -7.66 2.99
C TYR A 524 -36.62 -7.58 1.55
N SER A 525 -36.39 -8.73 0.91
CA SER A 525 -36.00 -8.80 -0.50
C SER A 525 -36.53 -10.05 -1.18
N ASP A 526 -36.83 -9.92 -2.46
CA ASP A 526 -37.09 -11.00 -3.41
C ASP A 526 -36.09 -10.88 -4.54
N ASP A 527 -35.17 -11.83 -4.66
CA ASP A 527 -34.03 -11.75 -5.59
C ASP A 527 -33.56 -13.16 -5.99
N VAL A 528 -32.63 -13.23 -6.92
CA VAL A 528 -31.96 -14.48 -7.31
C VAL A 528 -30.54 -14.54 -6.73
N SER A 529 -30.12 -15.73 -6.31
CA SER A 529 -28.80 -15.98 -5.76
C SER A 529 -28.08 -17.10 -6.50
N GLU A 530 -26.76 -16.99 -6.59
CA GLU A 530 -25.89 -18.02 -7.17
C GLU A 530 -25.83 -19.25 -6.27
N LEU A 531 -25.86 -20.44 -6.88
CA LEU A 531 -25.81 -21.71 -6.17
C LEU A 531 -24.48 -21.87 -5.40
N ALA A 532 -24.58 -22.24 -4.13
CA ALA A 532 -23.45 -22.63 -3.25
C ALA A 532 -22.32 -21.59 -3.16
N GLN A 533 -22.63 -20.31 -3.36
CA GLN A 533 -21.66 -19.23 -3.21
C GLN A 533 -21.30 -18.99 -1.73
N THR A 534 -20.02 -19.07 -1.40
CA THR A 534 -19.53 -18.71 -0.08
C THR A 534 -19.26 -17.21 -0.01
N SER A 535 -20.09 -16.47 0.69
CA SER A 535 -19.92 -15.03 0.94
C SER A 535 -19.79 -14.75 2.43
N PHE A 536 -18.91 -13.83 2.79
CA PHE A 536 -18.79 -13.36 4.17
C PHE A 536 -19.56 -12.05 4.32
N VAL A 537 -20.54 -12.00 5.21
CA VAL A 537 -21.39 -10.81 5.43
C VAL A 537 -20.61 -9.58 5.86
N THR A 538 -19.45 -9.78 6.50
CA THR A 538 -18.55 -8.70 6.94
C THR A 538 -17.60 -8.19 5.84
N ASP A 539 -17.62 -8.79 4.65
CA ASP A 539 -16.77 -8.30 3.55
C ASP A 539 -17.27 -6.95 3.06
N SER A 540 -16.37 -5.97 3.03
CA SER A 540 -16.68 -4.66 2.45
C SER A 540 -17.03 -4.82 0.96
N ARG A 541 -18.23 -4.39 0.60
CA ARG A 541 -18.66 -4.35 -0.79
C ARG A 541 -17.94 -3.23 -1.51
N LYS A 542 -16.84 -3.55 -2.21
CA LYS A 542 -16.19 -2.60 -3.10
C LYS A 542 -16.96 -2.52 -4.41
N PHE A 543 -17.20 -1.31 -4.87
CA PHE A 543 -17.79 -1.11 -6.18
C PHE A 543 -16.86 -1.65 -7.27
N ARG A 544 -17.43 -2.47 -8.12
CA ARG A 544 -16.86 -2.83 -9.41
C ARG A 544 -17.91 -2.50 -10.44
N LEU A 545 -17.55 -1.69 -11.40
CA LEU A 545 -18.45 -1.31 -12.50
C LEU A 545 -18.95 -2.57 -13.23
N TYR A 546 -18.17 -3.61 -13.16
CA TYR A 546 -18.44 -4.86 -13.83
C TYR A 546 -17.80 -6.01 -13.03
N ASP A 547 -18.63 -6.98 -12.61
CA ASP A 547 -18.15 -8.27 -12.12
C ASP A 547 -18.34 -9.28 -13.25
N PRO A 548 -17.26 -9.76 -13.88
CA PRO A 548 -17.37 -10.60 -15.06
C PRO A 548 -17.77 -12.04 -14.77
N ARG A 549 -17.62 -12.51 -13.51
CA ARG A 549 -17.87 -13.89 -13.15
C ARG A 549 -19.34 -14.30 -13.33
N PRO A 550 -20.35 -13.52 -12.89
CA PRO A 550 -21.75 -13.87 -13.07
C PRO A 550 -22.20 -14.07 -14.51
N ILE A 551 -21.51 -13.49 -15.50
CA ILE A 551 -21.84 -13.69 -16.93
C ILE A 551 -21.86 -15.16 -17.29
N ASN A 552 -20.98 -15.94 -16.69
CA ASN A 552 -20.77 -17.32 -17.05
C ASN A 552 -21.68 -18.28 -16.24
N ILE A 553 -22.37 -17.80 -15.22
CA ILE A 553 -23.15 -18.62 -14.32
C ILE A 553 -24.59 -18.74 -14.85
N SER A 554 -25.12 -19.95 -14.88
CA SER A 554 -26.49 -20.25 -15.27
C SER A 554 -27.33 -20.83 -14.16
N THR A 555 -26.73 -21.28 -13.07
CA THR A 555 -27.39 -21.99 -11.97
C THR A 555 -27.67 -21.05 -10.81
N PHE A 556 -28.95 -20.70 -10.70
CA PHE A 556 -29.46 -19.77 -9.68
C PHE A 556 -30.63 -20.41 -8.93
N TYR A 557 -30.95 -19.81 -7.78
CA TYR A 557 -32.21 -20.08 -7.06
C TYR A 557 -32.87 -18.75 -6.69
N ASN A 558 -34.20 -18.74 -6.68
CA ASN A 558 -34.94 -17.61 -6.15
C ASN A 558 -34.92 -17.66 -4.63
N ILE A 559 -34.79 -16.49 -3.99
CA ILE A 559 -34.74 -16.36 -2.54
C ILE A 559 -35.50 -15.11 -2.10
N LYS A 560 -36.58 -15.36 -1.27
CA LYS A 560 -37.26 -14.31 -0.56
C LYS A 560 -36.74 -14.28 0.86
N THR A 561 -36.18 -13.17 1.28
CA THR A 561 -35.55 -13.01 2.59
C THR A 561 -36.24 -11.95 3.41
N ALA A 562 -36.69 -12.33 4.61
CA ALA A 562 -37.02 -11.40 5.69
C ALA A 562 -35.97 -11.51 6.79
N ALA A 563 -35.38 -10.39 7.20
CA ALA A 563 -34.29 -10.42 8.16
C ALA A 563 -34.29 -9.22 9.12
N LEU A 564 -33.90 -9.50 10.37
CA LEU A 564 -33.45 -8.47 11.33
C LEU A 564 -31.94 -8.54 11.46
N ILE A 565 -31.27 -7.40 11.35
CA ILE A 565 -29.83 -7.31 11.25
C ILE A 565 -29.31 -6.33 12.29
N LEU A 566 -28.25 -6.70 13.00
CA LEU A 566 -27.50 -5.85 13.90
C LEU A 566 -26.04 -5.82 13.46
N GLU A 567 -25.58 -4.65 13.00
CA GLU A 567 -24.18 -4.41 12.67
C GLU A 567 -23.53 -3.52 13.72
N SER A 568 -22.31 -3.84 14.15
CA SER A 568 -21.61 -3.06 15.16
C SER A 568 -20.09 -3.16 15.03
N LYS A 569 -19.41 -2.08 15.39
CA LYS A 569 -17.96 -2.06 15.68
C LYS A 569 -17.77 -2.00 17.19
N VAL A 570 -18.08 -3.09 17.90
CA VAL A 570 -17.95 -3.19 19.36
C VAL A 570 -16.53 -2.83 19.81
N PHE A 571 -15.53 -3.25 19.04
CA PHE A 571 -14.15 -2.81 19.17
C PHE A 571 -13.69 -2.24 17.84
N PRO A 572 -12.79 -1.23 17.83
CA PRO A 572 -12.31 -0.62 16.59
C PRO A 572 -11.75 -1.61 15.56
N LYS A 573 -11.20 -2.74 16.04
CA LYS A 573 -10.58 -3.78 15.23
C LYS A 573 -11.50 -4.95 14.88
N LEU A 574 -12.75 -4.93 15.36
CA LEU A 574 -13.70 -6.02 15.22
C LEU A 574 -15.03 -5.49 14.67
N ASN A 575 -15.34 -5.84 13.42
CA ASN A 575 -16.67 -5.67 12.87
C ASN A 575 -17.50 -6.88 13.21
N THR A 576 -18.69 -6.67 13.76
CA THR A 576 -19.64 -7.72 14.10
C THR A 576 -20.90 -7.55 13.28
N TYR A 577 -21.46 -8.65 12.84
CA TYR A 577 -22.73 -8.75 12.14
C TYR A 577 -23.54 -9.87 12.80
N PHE A 578 -24.75 -9.57 13.17
CA PHE A 578 -25.69 -10.55 13.67
C PHE A 578 -26.99 -10.42 12.89
N SER A 579 -27.57 -11.52 12.46
CA SER A 579 -28.90 -11.49 11.84
C SER A 579 -29.72 -12.70 12.21
N ILE A 580 -31.03 -12.49 12.26
CA ILE A 580 -32.07 -13.53 12.25
C ILE A 580 -32.82 -13.36 10.95
N SER A 581 -32.91 -14.43 10.17
CA SER A 581 -33.53 -14.38 8.85
C SER A 581 -34.42 -15.59 8.61
N GLN A 582 -35.48 -15.36 7.85
CA GLN A 582 -36.26 -16.39 7.17
C GLN A 582 -36.04 -16.25 5.68
N ASN A 583 -35.80 -17.37 5.02
CA ASN A 583 -35.55 -17.45 3.60
C ASN A 583 -36.47 -18.49 2.98
N GLU A 584 -37.27 -18.10 1.98
CA GLU A 584 -38.00 -19.01 1.10
C GLU A 584 -37.13 -19.23 -0.14
N ILE A 585 -36.80 -20.46 -0.46
CA ILE A 585 -35.81 -20.84 -1.46
C ILE A 585 -36.46 -21.74 -2.49
N GLN A 586 -36.34 -21.33 -3.77
CA GLN A 586 -36.80 -22.09 -4.91
C GLN A 586 -35.66 -22.26 -5.91
N PRO A 587 -35.05 -23.44 -6.04
CA PRO A 587 -34.09 -23.75 -7.11
C PRO A 587 -34.67 -23.47 -8.49
N LEU A 588 -33.93 -22.81 -9.36
CA LEU A 588 -34.31 -22.45 -10.73
C LEU A 588 -33.67 -23.42 -11.76
N PHE A 589 -33.40 -24.63 -11.34
CA PHE A 589 -32.81 -25.73 -12.10
C PHE A 589 -33.40 -27.04 -11.58
N ASP A 590 -33.21 -28.12 -12.30
CA ASP A 590 -33.70 -29.44 -11.90
C ASP A 590 -32.94 -29.92 -10.66
N TYR A 591 -33.63 -29.83 -9.49
CA TYR A 591 -33.06 -30.19 -8.20
C TYR A 591 -34.16 -30.58 -7.21
N THR A 592 -33.94 -31.70 -6.55
CA THR A 592 -34.75 -32.17 -5.44
C THR A 592 -33.84 -32.54 -4.28
N PHE A 593 -34.12 -32.01 -3.12
CA PHE A 593 -33.49 -32.42 -1.87
C PHE A 593 -34.33 -33.47 -1.16
N VAL A 594 -33.76 -34.64 -0.90
CA VAL A 594 -34.39 -35.74 -0.21
C VAL A 594 -33.99 -35.75 1.24
N ASN A 595 -34.93 -35.53 2.15
CA ASN A 595 -34.67 -35.60 3.59
C ASN A 595 -35.81 -36.34 4.29
N ASP A 596 -35.47 -37.33 5.14
CA ASP A 596 -36.43 -38.17 5.88
C ASP A 596 -37.54 -38.76 5.00
N GLY A 597 -37.18 -39.18 3.78
CA GLY A 597 -38.08 -39.76 2.82
C GLY A 597 -39.04 -38.78 2.12
N LYS A 598 -38.87 -37.49 2.35
CA LYS A 598 -39.64 -36.44 1.68
C LYS A 598 -38.77 -35.76 0.59
N ASN A 599 -39.43 -35.36 -0.48
CA ASN A 599 -38.82 -34.65 -1.60
C ASN A 599 -39.14 -33.17 -1.53
N TYR A 600 -38.10 -32.34 -1.53
CA TYR A 600 -38.21 -30.87 -1.44
C TYR A 600 -37.68 -30.26 -2.73
N THR A 601 -38.52 -29.61 -3.49
CA THR A 601 -38.19 -28.78 -4.66
C THR A 601 -38.18 -27.28 -4.31
N GLU A 602 -38.89 -26.94 -3.25
CA GLU A 602 -38.97 -25.62 -2.62
C GLU A 602 -38.89 -25.83 -1.10
N TYR A 603 -38.27 -24.91 -0.36
CA TYR A 603 -38.13 -25.06 1.08
C TYR A 603 -37.87 -23.73 1.78
N SER A 604 -38.14 -23.69 3.07
CA SER A 604 -37.91 -22.55 3.93
C SER A 604 -36.78 -22.81 4.93
N ILE A 605 -35.94 -21.80 5.14
CA ILE A 605 -34.84 -21.87 6.10
C ILE A 605 -34.90 -20.64 7.00
N SER A 606 -35.12 -20.88 8.30
CA SER A 606 -34.98 -19.87 9.35
C SER A 606 -33.65 -20.03 10.06
N SER A 607 -32.85 -18.98 10.15
CA SER A 607 -31.51 -19.07 10.67
C SER A 607 -31.06 -17.85 11.45
N VAL A 608 -30.10 -18.09 12.34
CA VAL A 608 -29.29 -17.06 12.99
C VAL A 608 -27.89 -17.09 12.38
N LEU A 609 -27.36 -15.92 12.06
CA LEU A 609 -25.99 -15.77 11.54
C LEU A 609 -25.22 -14.79 12.38
N LEU A 610 -24.01 -15.20 12.82
CA LEU A 610 -23.00 -14.36 13.47
C LEU A 610 -21.79 -14.25 12.56
N GLY A 611 -21.49 -13.04 12.10
CA GLY A 611 -20.30 -12.72 11.30
C GLY A 611 -19.34 -11.85 12.10
N LEU A 612 -18.06 -12.21 12.09
CA LEU A 612 -16.97 -11.49 12.73
C LEU A 612 -15.86 -11.20 11.72
N GLN A 613 -15.39 -9.96 11.67
CA GLN A 613 -14.16 -9.61 10.93
C GLN A 613 -13.19 -8.90 11.87
N TRP A 614 -12.07 -9.54 12.10
CA TRP A 614 -11.05 -9.08 13.02
C TRP A 614 -9.79 -8.66 12.28
N ASN A 615 -9.39 -7.39 12.46
CA ASN A 615 -8.21 -6.78 11.85
C ASN A 615 -7.21 -6.36 12.95
N PRO A 616 -6.55 -7.30 13.65
CA PRO A 616 -5.78 -7.01 14.87
C PRO A 616 -4.56 -6.11 14.63
N PHE A 617 -3.97 -6.18 13.45
CA PHE A 617 -2.73 -5.51 13.10
C PHE A 617 -2.95 -4.12 12.51
N SER A 618 -4.14 -3.82 12.03
CA SER A 618 -4.49 -2.52 11.47
C SER A 618 -4.53 -1.43 12.54
N ASN A 619 -4.20 -0.20 12.16
CA ASN A 619 -4.32 0.98 13.01
C ASN A 619 -5.58 1.77 12.66
N TYR A 620 -6.20 2.33 13.69
CA TYR A 620 -7.46 3.05 13.59
C TYR A 620 -7.32 4.45 14.19
N MET A 621 -8.08 5.38 13.62
CA MET A 621 -8.20 6.75 14.06
C MET A 621 -9.66 7.09 14.37
N ASN A 622 -9.89 7.68 15.51
CA ASN A 622 -11.19 8.27 15.82
C ASN A 622 -11.29 9.64 15.13
N THR A 623 -12.35 9.84 14.37
CA THR A 623 -12.61 11.07 13.63
C THR A 623 -14.01 11.61 13.94
N PRO A 624 -14.32 12.85 13.63
CA PRO A 624 -15.68 13.39 13.78
C PRO A 624 -16.76 12.62 13.04
N LEU A 625 -16.37 11.83 12.00
CA LEU A 625 -17.27 11.01 11.18
C LEU A 625 -17.36 9.55 11.65
N GLY A 626 -16.61 9.17 12.70
CA GLY A 626 -16.52 7.80 13.22
C GLY A 626 -15.10 7.27 13.18
N VAL A 627 -14.96 5.97 13.48
CA VAL A 627 -13.66 5.29 13.50
C VAL A 627 -13.30 4.79 12.12
N ILE A 628 -12.15 5.24 11.60
CA ILE A 628 -11.64 4.83 10.28
C ILE A 628 -10.37 3.99 10.41
N GLU A 629 -10.20 3.00 9.53
CA GLU A 629 -8.97 2.24 9.38
C GLU A 629 -7.98 3.05 8.54
N ILE A 630 -6.89 3.52 9.16
CA ILE A 630 -5.89 4.38 8.52
C ILE A 630 -4.72 3.59 7.95
N GLU A 631 -4.33 2.52 8.60
CA GLU A 631 -3.25 1.64 8.18
C GLU A 631 -3.79 0.22 8.05
N LYS A 632 -3.99 -0.23 6.81
CA LYS A 632 -4.47 -1.59 6.54
C LYS A 632 -3.30 -2.57 6.63
N ARG A 633 -3.29 -3.37 7.67
CA ARG A 633 -2.29 -4.42 7.88
C ARG A 633 -2.90 -5.80 7.78
N HIS A 634 -2.07 -6.77 7.57
CA HIS A 634 -2.42 -8.17 7.43
C HIS A 634 -1.76 -9.02 8.54
N PRO A 635 -2.30 -10.22 8.86
CA PRO A 635 -3.50 -10.85 8.31
C PRO A 635 -4.81 -10.24 8.81
N LYS A 636 -5.87 -10.37 8.01
CA LYS A 636 -7.26 -10.12 8.38
C LYS A 636 -7.99 -11.44 8.49
N PHE A 637 -8.81 -11.58 9.52
CA PHE A 637 -9.57 -12.80 9.80
C PHE A 637 -11.06 -12.53 9.67
N SER A 638 -11.78 -13.43 9.03
CA SER A 638 -13.25 -13.45 9.01
C SER A 638 -13.73 -14.81 9.49
N LEU A 639 -14.69 -14.81 10.38
CA LEU A 639 -15.38 -15.99 10.89
C LEU A 639 -16.87 -15.75 10.74
N GLN A 640 -17.60 -16.76 10.28
CA GLN A 640 -19.04 -16.72 10.17
C GLN A 640 -19.61 -18.02 10.71
N TYR A 641 -20.60 -17.91 11.56
CA TYR A 641 -21.38 -19.04 12.09
C TYR A 641 -22.84 -18.86 11.71
N THR A 642 -23.43 -19.88 11.11
CA THR A 642 -24.85 -19.93 10.76
C THR A 642 -25.47 -21.13 11.44
N GLN A 643 -26.60 -20.92 12.11
CA GLN A 643 -27.40 -21.96 12.74
C GLN A 643 -28.83 -21.84 12.29
N THR A 644 -29.41 -22.88 11.73
CA THR A 644 -30.85 -22.92 11.48
C THR A 644 -31.61 -23.15 12.78
N LEU A 645 -32.80 -22.62 12.85
CA LEU A 645 -33.67 -22.68 14.03
C LEU A 645 -34.76 -23.75 13.82
N PRO A 646 -34.66 -24.93 14.46
CA PRO A 646 -35.67 -25.97 14.31
C PRO A 646 -37.03 -25.46 14.78
N ASP A 647 -38.08 -25.85 14.06
CA ASP A 647 -39.48 -25.56 14.37
C ASP A 647 -39.85 -24.06 14.51
N VAL A 648 -39.03 -23.17 13.95
CA VAL A 648 -39.29 -21.72 13.98
C VAL A 648 -39.63 -21.25 12.58
N ILE A 649 -40.80 -20.63 12.42
CA ILE A 649 -41.30 -19.96 11.20
C ILE A 649 -41.04 -20.79 9.92
N GLY A 650 -41.58 -22.03 9.88
CA GLY A 650 -41.57 -22.88 8.68
C GLY A 650 -40.17 -23.37 8.27
N ASN A 651 -39.24 -23.55 9.19
CA ASN A 651 -37.90 -24.10 8.87
C ASN A 651 -38.01 -25.60 8.53
N ASP A 652 -37.56 -25.98 7.33
CA ASP A 652 -37.60 -27.37 6.85
C ASP A 652 -36.38 -28.20 7.24
N PHE A 653 -35.20 -27.58 7.46
CA PHE A 653 -33.96 -28.32 7.68
C PHE A 653 -33.16 -27.80 8.87
N THR A 654 -32.51 -28.74 9.57
CA THR A 654 -31.64 -28.41 10.71
C THR A 654 -30.18 -28.62 10.32
N PHE A 655 -29.43 -27.52 10.24
CA PHE A 655 -27.99 -27.56 9.99
C PHE A 655 -27.26 -26.38 10.65
N SER A 656 -25.95 -26.54 10.79
CA SER A 656 -25.06 -25.46 11.20
C SER A 656 -23.88 -25.35 10.25
N LYS A 657 -23.35 -24.12 10.07
CA LYS A 657 -22.16 -23.85 9.25
C LYS A 657 -21.18 -22.99 10.01
N ILE A 658 -19.90 -23.31 9.83
CA ILE A 658 -18.79 -22.46 10.28
C ILE A 658 -17.91 -22.16 9.07
N ASP A 659 -17.74 -20.89 8.75
CA ASP A 659 -16.92 -20.42 7.64
C ASP A 659 -15.78 -19.58 8.16
N PHE A 660 -14.56 -19.83 7.68
CA PHE A 660 -13.35 -19.10 8.06
C PHE A 660 -12.61 -18.60 6.82
N LYS A 661 -12.07 -17.38 6.91
CA LYS A 661 -11.23 -16.79 5.87
C LYS A 661 -10.12 -15.96 6.50
N THR A 662 -8.92 -16.10 5.98
CA THR A 662 -7.82 -15.19 6.27
C THR A 662 -7.13 -14.74 5.00
N PHE A 663 -6.77 -13.47 4.96
CA PHE A 663 -6.03 -12.86 3.86
C PHE A 663 -4.77 -12.20 4.39
N TYR A 664 -3.63 -12.55 3.80
CA TYR A 664 -2.33 -12.00 4.11
C TYR A 664 -1.68 -11.44 2.84
N GLU A 665 -1.21 -10.21 2.87
CA GLU A 665 -0.48 -9.58 1.76
C GLU A 665 0.77 -8.88 2.29
N VAL A 666 1.90 -9.10 1.62
CA VAL A 666 3.18 -8.44 1.89
C VAL A 666 3.52 -7.58 0.68
N PRO A 667 3.43 -6.27 0.78
CA PRO A 667 3.95 -5.36 -0.23
C PRO A 667 5.47 -5.23 -0.08
N TYR A 668 6.18 -5.18 -1.21
CA TYR A 668 7.61 -4.89 -1.26
C TYR A 668 7.83 -3.49 -1.79
N LEU A 669 8.86 -2.80 -1.29
CA LEU A 669 9.22 -1.45 -1.76
C LEU A 669 9.54 -1.41 -3.26
N SER A 670 9.93 -2.54 -3.84
CA SER A 670 10.11 -2.71 -5.28
C SER A 670 8.81 -2.64 -6.10
N GLY A 671 7.64 -2.56 -5.46
CA GLY A 671 6.32 -2.60 -6.11
C GLY A 671 5.75 -3.99 -6.32
N GLN A 672 6.53 -5.04 -6.08
CA GLN A 672 6.06 -6.43 -6.04
C GLN A 672 5.15 -6.65 -4.85
N LYS A 673 4.37 -7.72 -4.89
CA LYS A 673 3.56 -8.15 -3.73
C LYS A 673 3.33 -9.65 -3.75
N SER A 674 3.31 -10.24 -2.56
CA SER A 674 2.93 -11.63 -2.35
C SER A 674 1.67 -11.67 -1.52
N SER A 675 0.71 -12.50 -1.88
CA SER A 675 -0.52 -12.66 -1.11
C SER A 675 -0.90 -14.12 -0.93
N ILE A 676 -1.53 -14.40 0.19
CA ILE A 676 -2.06 -15.70 0.58
C ILE A 676 -3.51 -15.49 0.96
N LEU A 677 -4.40 -16.27 0.37
CA LEU A 677 -5.80 -16.36 0.78
C LEU A 677 -6.08 -17.80 1.20
N PHE A 678 -6.49 -17.98 2.43
CA PHE A 678 -6.96 -19.24 2.96
C PHE A 678 -8.44 -19.12 3.30
N GLN A 679 -9.23 -20.11 2.89
CA GLN A 679 -10.65 -20.21 3.21
C GLN A 679 -10.95 -21.65 3.58
N GLY A 680 -11.89 -21.84 4.49
CA GLY A 680 -12.40 -23.14 4.86
C GLY A 680 -13.79 -23.01 5.42
N GLY A 681 -14.56 -24.07 5.31
CA GLY A 681 -15.89 -24.14 5.84
C GLY A 681 -16.30 -25.55 6.14
N ILE A 682 -17.21 -25.70 7.07
CA ILE A 682 -17.81 -26.97 7.45
C ILE A 682 -19.29 -26.75 7.73
N ALA A 683 -20.11 -27.61 7.16
CA ALA A 683 -21.55 -27.67 7.36
C ALA A 683 -21.93 -29.03 7.93
N PHE A 684 -22.76 -29.01 8.95
CA PHE A 684 -23.26 -30.18 9.65
C PHE A 684 -24.81 -30.24 9.59
N GLY A 685 -25.36 -31.44 9.54
CA GLY A 685 -26.84 -31.65 9.50
C GLY A 685 -27.37 -31.89 8.09
N ASP A 686 -28.62 -31.52 7.85
CA ASP A 686 -29.30 -31.71 6.56
C ASP A 686 -29.20 -30.45 5.73
N VAL A 687 -28.11 -30.38 4.92
CA VAL A 687 -27.70 -29.19 4.20
C VAL A 687 -28.11 -29.29 2.74
N PRO A 688 -29.07 -28.50 2.25
CA PRO A 688 -29.43 -28.51 0.83
C PRO A 688 -28.30 -27.90 -0.01
N LEU A 689 -28.27 -28.24 -1.31
CA LEU A 689 -27.24 -27.87 -2.27
C LEU A 689 -26.98 -26.36 -2.32
N THR A 690 -28.03 -25.54 -2.11
CA THR A 690 -27.91 -24.08 -2.05
C THR A 690 -26.99 -23.56 -0.93
N HIS A 691 -26.77 -24.37 0.12
CA HIS A 691 -25.97 -24.04 1.29
C HIS A 691 -24.68 -24.86 1.40
N LEU A 692 -24.39 -25.78 0.47
CA LEU A 692 -23.10 -26.44 0.33
C LEU A 692 -22.03 -25.46 -0.19
N TYR A 693 -20.84 -25.96 -0.42
CA TYR A 693 -19.68 -25.18 -0.89
C TYR A 693 -19.27 -25.59 -2.30
N SER A 694 -19.22 -24.66 -3.24
CA SER A 694 -18.76 -24.88 -4.62
C SER A 694 -17.32 -24.37 -4.89
N VAL A 695 -16.66 -23.79 -3.91
CA VAL A 695 -15.27 -23.31 -3.98
C VAL A 695 -14.99 -22.30 -5.12
N ALA A 696 -15.97 -21.52 -5.54
CA ALA A 696 -15.89 -20.47 -6.55
C ALA A 696 -15.36 -20.91 -7.94
N PRO A 697 -15.99 -21.87 -8.62
CA PRO A 697 -15.63 -22.26 -9.99
C PRO A 697 -15.86 -21.12 -10.98
N ASN A 698 -15.10 -21.10 -12.07
CA ASN A 698 -15.27 -20.08 -13.11
C ASN A 698 -15.02 -20.61 -14.54
N ASN A 699 -15.25 -21.88 -14.82
CA ASN A 699 -15.15 -22.42 -16.17
C ASN A 699 -16.52 -22.91 -16.68
N ILE A 700 -16.78 -22.67 -17.98
CA ILE A 700 -18.01 -23.14 -18.61
C ILE A 700 -17.77 -24.52 -19.24
N ASN A 701 -18.76 -25.40 -19.12
CA ASN A 701 -18.72 -26.72 -19.73
C ASN A 701 -19.01 -26.62 -21.23
N LYS A 702 -17.96 -26.48 -22.04
CA LYS A 702 -17.95 -26.46 -23.48
C LYS A 702 -16.72 -27.21 -24.01
N ASP A 703 -16.87 -27.92 -25.11
CA ASP A 703 -15.85 -28.80 -25.65
C ASP A 703 -14.65 -28.02 -26.23
N ALA A 704 -14.90 -26.99 -27.00
CA ALA A 704 -13.85 -26.22 -27.63
C ALA A 704 -13.28 -25.14 -26.71
N ILE A 705 -11.95 -25.02 -26.64
CA ILE A 705 -11.25 -24.02 -25.81
C ILE A 705 -11.63 -22.59 -26.15
N LEU A 706 -11.89 -22.29 -27.44
CA LEU A 706 -12.32 -20.98 -27.89
C LEU A 706 -13.69 -20.59 -27.34
N GLN A 707 -14.58 -21.57 -27.12
CA GLN A 707 -15.91 -21.34 -26.51
C GLN A 707 -15.81 -21.12 -25.00
N ARG A 708 -14.69 -21.54 -24.37
CA ARG A 708 -14.41 -21.34 -22.95
C ARG A 708 -13.67 -20.02 -22.65
N ILE A 709 -13.30 -19.25 -23.68
CA ILE A 709 -12.71 -17.92 -23.48
C ILE A 709 -13.77 -16.98 -22.90
N THR A 710 -13.59 -16.64 -21.65
CA THR A 710 -14.50 -15.79 -20.88
C THR A 710 -13.70 -14.80 -20.03
N PHE A 711 -14.31 -14.23 -19.02
CA PHE A 711 -13.63 -13.32 -18.12
C PHE A 711 -13.13 -14.04 -16.86
N SER A 712 -11.91 -13.70 -16.42
CA SER A 712 -11.36 -14.18 -15.16
C SER A 712 -12.07 -13.54 -13.97
N GLY A 713 -12.39 -14.36 -12.96
CA GLY A 713 -12.96 -13.87 -11.71
C GLY A 713 -11.89 -13.48 -10.68
N LYS A 714 -12.33 -12.88 -9.59
CA LYS A 714 -11.44 -12.61 -8.46
C LYS A 714 -11.40 -13.81 -7.53
N ASN A 715 -10.24 -14.39 -7.36
CA ASN A 715 -10.02 -15.54 -6.46
C ASN A 715 -10.84 -16.80 -6.83
N SER A 716 -11.33 -16.90 -8.06
CA SER A 716 -12.05 -18.08 -8.57
C SER A 716 -11.09 -19.09 -9.13
N PHE A 717 -11.48 -20.36 -9.13
CA PHE A 717 -10.77 -21.43 -9.83
C PHE A 717 -11.14 -21.35 -11.31
N GLU A 718 -10.17 -20.96 -12.15
CA GLU A 718 -10.42 -20.63 -13.55
C GLU A 718 -10.59 -21.85 -14.47
N THR A 719 -10.10 -23.03 -14.04
CA THR A 719 -10.22 -24.29 -14.78
C THR A 719 -11.30 -25.21 -14.21
N MET A 720 -11.87 -24.87 -13.04
CA MET A 720 -12.95 -25.64 -12.42
C MET A 720 -14.28 -25.30 -13.10
N TYR A 721 -14.98 -26.32 -13.59
CA TYR A 721 -16.29 -26.14 -14.23
C TYR A 721 -17.37 -25.81 -13.22
N TYR A 722 -18.38 -25.02 -13.65
CA TYR A 722 -19.55 -24.76 -12.82
C TYR A 722 -20.27 -26.06 -12.49
N ASN A 723 -20.73 -26.17 -11.25
CA ASN A 723 -21.41 -27.33 -10.70
C ASN A 723 -20.60 -28.64 -10.73
N GLU A 724 -19.30 -28.60 -10.97
CA GLU A 724 -18.46 -29.81 -11.00
C GLU A 724 -18.27 -30.41 -9.60
N PHE A 725 -18.10 -29.54 -8.57
CA PHE A 725 -17.81 -30.00 -7.21
C PHE A 725 -18.69 -29.29 -6.18
N PHE A 726 -19.25 -30.09 -5.27
CA PHE A 726 -19.88 -29.58 -4.05
C PHE A 726 -19.31 -30.33 -2.83
N SER A 727 -19.30 -29.63 -1.71
CA SER A 727 -18.76 -30.17 -0.47
C SER A 727 -19.54 -29.63 0.74
N ASN A 728 -19.67 -30.44 1.78
CA ASN A 728 -20.12 -29.98 3.09
C ASN A 728 -18.97 -29.61 4.03
N LYS A 729 -17.73 -30.01 3.68
CA LYS A 729 -16.49 -29.55 4.30
C LYS A 729 -15.53 -29.17 3.19
N TYR A 730 -14.89 -28.00 3.27
CA TYR A 730 -13.88 -27.61 2.30
C TYR A 730 -12.75 -26.82 2.94
N THR A 731 -11.60 -26.82 2.28
CA THR A 731 -10.51 -25.89 2.49
C THR A 731 -9.92 -25.49 1.16
N SER A 732 -9.51 -24.24 1.04
CA SER A 732 -8.82 -23.72 -0.15
C SER A 732 -7.69 -22.80 0.23
N LEU A 733 -6.61 -22.87 -0.56
CA LEU A 733 -5.42 -22.04 -0.42
C LEU A 733 -5.07 -21.43 -1.79
N GLN A 734 -4.89 -20.12 -1.82
CA GLN A 734 -4.42 -19.41 -3.00
C GLN A 734 -3.15 -18.65 -2.67
N LEU A 735 -2.12 -18.89 -3.47
CA LEU A 735 -0.83 -18.21 -3.41
C LEU A 735 -0.68 -17.36 -4.67
N LYS A 736 -0.36 -16.10 -4.51
CA LYS A 736 -0.14 -15.21 -5.64
C LYS A 736 1.07 -14.34 -5.40
N HIS A 737 1.97 -14.31 -6.39
CA HIS A 737 3.07 -13.35 -6.44
C HIS A 737 2.91 -12.47 -7.67
N THR A 738 2.85 -11.17 -7.45
CA THR A 738 2.75 -10.15 -8.50
C THR A 738 4.09 -9.47 -8.66
N PHE A 739 4.65 -9.54 -9.86
CA PHE A 739 5.91 -8.92 -10.23
C PHE A 739 5.72 -7.44 -10.55
N ASN A 740 6.83 -6.77 -10.71
CA ASN A 740 6.85 -5.41 -11.19
C ASN A 740 6.30 -5.31 -12.61
N LYS A 741 5.71 -4.17 -12.94
CA LYS A 741 5.31 -3.88 -14.31
C LYS A 741 6.53 -3.90 -15.23
N ILE A 742 6.36 -4.51 -16.39
CA ILE A 742 7.36 -4.52 -17.46
C ILE A 742 6.92 -3.50 -18.51
N ASP A 743 7.70 -2.43 -18.68
CA ASP A 743 7.43 -1.44 -19.73
C ASP A 743 7.88 -1.98 -21.09
N LEU A 744 6.93 -2.32 -21.95
CA LEU A 744 7.15 -2.79 -23.31
C LEU A 744 7.12 -1.67 -24.35
N GLY A 745 7.04 -0.42 -23.92
CA GLY A 745 6.87 0.73 -24.79
C GLY A 745 5.40 0.95 -25.21
N TYR A 746 5.14 1.98 -26.03
CA TYR A 746 3.81 2.35 -26.55
C TYR A 746 2.69 2.44 -25.49
N LYS A 747 3.03 2.75 -24.22
CA LYS A 747 2.12 2.76 -23.05
C LYS A 747 1.59 1.38 -22.65
N ILE A 748 2.25 0.31 -23.08
CA ILE A 748 1.94 -1.06 -22.69
C ILE A 748 2.88 -1.43 -21.54
N ALA A 749 2.31 -1.62 -20.35
CA ALA A 749 3.08 -1.96 -19.15
C ALA A 749 2.34 -3.04 -18.34
N PRO A 750 2.35 -4.30 -18.78
CA PRO A 750 1.67 -5.38 -18.10
C PRO A 750 2.24 -5.66 -16.72
N GLU A 751 1.34 -6.05 -15.82
CA GLU A 751 1.65 -6.53 -14.49
C GLU A 751 1.48 -8.06 -14.49
N PHE A 752 2.59 -8.79 -14.40
CA PHE A 752 2.56 -10.24 -14.38
C PHE A 752 2.38 -10.77 -12.96
N SER A 753 1.58 -11.83 -12.83
CA SER A 753 1.44 -12.57 -11.58
C SER A 753 1.52 -14.07 -11.84
N ILE A 754 2.15 -14.79 -10.93
CA ILE A 754 2.07 -16.26 -10.84
C ILE A 754 1.07 -16.57 -9.73
N VAL A 755 0.14 -17.48 -10.03
CA VAL A 755 -0.93 -17.87 -9.10
C VAL A 755 -0.98 -19.37 -9.03
N THR A 756 -1.09 -19.90 -7.81
CA THR A 756 -1.37 -21.31 -7.55
C THR A 756 -2.57 -21.41 -6.62
N ARG A 757 -3.51 -22.25 -6.94
CA ARG A 757 -4.73 -22.49 -6.17
C ARG A 757 -4.92 -23.97 -5.92
N MET A 758 -5.36 -24.27 -4.71
CA MET A 758 -5.60 -25.64 -4.25
C MET A 758 -6.89 -25.65 -3.46
N ALA A 759 -7.66 -26.72 -3.60
CA ALA A 759 -8.87 -26.96 -2.82
C ALA A 759 -9.03 -28.44 -2.51
N TRP A 760 -9.53 -28.71 -1.32
CA TRP A 760 -9.97 -30.03 -0.88
C TRP A 760 -11.34 -29.90 -0.27
N GLY A 761 -12.13 -30.98 -0.36
CA GLY A 761 -13.45 -31.01 0.23
C GLY A 761 -14.02 -32.41 0.24
N GLU A 762 -14.96 -32.62 1.12
CA GLU A 762 -15.67 -33.87 1.32
C GLU A 762 -17.17 -33.60 1.26
N ILE A 763 -17.93 -34.52 0.74
CA ILE A 763 -19.37 -34.51 0.79
C ILE A 763 -19.90 -35.77 1.48
N ASN A 764 -20.74 -35.55 2.47
CA ASN A 764 -21.50 -36.61 3.11
C ASN A 764 -22.92 -36.58 2.55
N LYS A 765 -23.59 -37.71 2.44
CA LYS A 765 -25.00 -37.81 2.01
C LYS A 765 -25.27 -37.29 0.58
N GLU A 766 -24.38 -37.59 -0.37
CA GLU A 766 -24.52 -37.21 -1.81
C GLU A 766 -25.89 -37.67 -2.39
N ASN A 767 -26.37 -38.78 -1.93
CA ASN A 767 -27.67 -39.38 -2.36
C ASN A 767 -28.91 -38.55 -1.96
N GLN A 768 -28.77 -37.55 -1.09
CA GLN A 768 -29.87 -36.61 -0.77
C GLN A 768 -30.08 -35.56 -1.88
N HIS A 769 -29.14 -35.40 -2.80
CA HIS A 769 -29.20 -34.39 -3.85
C HIS A 769 -29.51 -35.03 -5.22
N LEU A 770 -30.70 -34.84 -5.71
CA LEU A 770 -31.15 -35.38 -7.00
C LEU A 770 -31.27 -34.27 -8.05
N GLY A 771 -31.11 -34.60 -9.33
CA GLY A 771 -31.25 -33.71 -10.48
C GLY A 771 -29.95 -33.06 -10.98
N LEU A 772 -28.94 -32.90 -10.15
CA LEU A 772 -27.66 -32.34 -10.54
C LEU A 772 -26.50 -33.32 -10.22
N ALA A 773 -25.77 -33.73 -11.24
CA ALA A 773 -24.59 -34.56 -11.07
C ALA A 773 -23.36 -33.73 -10.71
N PHE A 774 -22.62 -34.11 -9.69
CA PHE A 774 -21.39 -33.44 -9.23
C PHE A 774 -20.40 -34.45 -8.65
N LYS A 775 -19.20 -33.97 -8.25
CA LYS A 775 -18.12 -34.78 -7.71
C LYS A 775 -17.72 -34.28 -6.33
N SER A 776 -17.02 -35.12 -5.56
CA SER A 776 -16.33 -34.77 -4.35
C SER A 776 -14.93 -34.21 -4.63
N LEU A 777 -14.43 -33.30 -3.75
CA LEU A 777 -13.07 -32.75 -3.78
C LEU A 777 -12.07 -33.52 -2.91
N GLU A 778 -12.38 -34.73 -2.45
CA GLU A 778 -11.53 -35.50 -1.53
C GLU A 778 -10.10 -35.68 -2.03
N ARG A 779 -9.93 -35.90 -3.32
CA ARG A 779 -8.61 -36.07 -3.97
C ARG A 779 -7.87 -34.76 -4.18
N GLY A 780 -8.50 -33.62 -3.90
CA GLY A 780 -7.97 -32.29 -4.12
C GLY A 780 -8.02 -31.79 -5.56
N PHE A 781 -8.16 -30.50 -5.71
CA PHE A 781 -8.13 -29.79 -6.99
C PHE A 781 -6.97 -28.81 -7.00
N PHE A 782 -6.20 -28.81 -8.09
CA PHE A 782 -5.00 -27.99 -8.21
C PHE A 782 -5.00 -27.27 -9.55
N GLU A 783 -4.73 -25.98 -9.52
CA GLU A 783 -4.44 -25.21 -10.72
C GLU A 783 -3.33 -24.20 -10.47
N SER A 784 -2.53 -23.97 -11.49
CA SER A 784 -1.54 -22.89 -11.49
C SER A 784 -1.61 -22.13 -12.80
N GLY A 785 -1.27 -20.86 -12.76
CA GLY A 785 -1.35 -20.04 -13.94
C GLY A 785 -0.60 -18.74 -13.85
N ILE A 786 -0.64 -18.03 -14.96
CA ILE A 786 -0.03 -16.71 -15.14
C ILE A 786 -1.14 -15.71 -15.47
N GLU A 787 -1.10 -14.57 -14.83
CA GLU A 787 -1.93 -13.43 -15.16
C GLU A 787 -1.03 -12.32 -15.73
N ALA A 788 -1.35 -11.83 -16.91
CA ALA A 788 -0.78 -10.62 -17.51
C ALA A 788 -1.85 -9.52 -17.48
N ASN A 789 -1.89 -8.77 -16.40
CA ASN A 789 -2.92 -7.77 -16.15
C ASN A 789 -2.50 -6.39 -16.70
N LYS A 790 -3.49 -5.54 -17.04
CA LYS A 790 -3.27 -4.16 -17.47
C LYS A 790 -2.39 -4.02 -18.72
N ILE A 791 -2.47 -4.95 -19.65
CA ILE A 791 -1.76 -4.90 -20.94
C ILE A 791 -2.16 -3.62 -21.69
N PHE A 792 -3.46 -3.38 -21.85
CA PHE A 792 -3.98 -2.23 -22.56
C PHE A 792 -5.27 -1.70 -21.90
N LYS A 793 -5.29 -0.45 -21.44
CA LYS A 793 -6.46 0.22 -20.83
C LYS A 793 -7.20 -0.61 -19.76
N GLY A 794 -6.47 -1.38 -18.98
CA GLY A 794 -7.05 -2.24 -17.93
C GLY A 794 -7.35 -3.67 -18.37
N LEU A 795 -7.37 -3.96 -19.66
CA LEU A 795 -7.50 -5.33 -20.18
C LEU A 795 -6.22 -6.12 -19.96
N GLY A 796 -6.37 -7.41 -19.70
CA GLY A 796 -5.29 -8.36 -19.53
C GLY A 796 -5.73 -9.75 -20.00
N LEU A 797 -4.81 -10.69 -19.92
CA LEU A 797 -5.03 -12.09 -20.22
C LEU A 797 -4.56 -12.97 -19.07
N THR A 798 -5.26 -14.07 -18.85
CA THR A 798 -4.88 -15.07 -17.87
C THR A 798 -4.89 -16.45 -18.53
N ALA A 799 -3.92 -17.27 -18.11
CA ALA A 799 -3.85 -18.68 -18.54
C ALA A 799 -3.61 -19.53 -17.32
N PHE A 800 -4.48 -20.51 -17.10
CA PHE A 800 -4.42 -21.44 -15.98
C PHE A 800 -4.45 -22.86 -16.47
N TYR A 801 -3.73 -23.75 -15.79
CA TYR A 801 -3.69 -25.17 -16.08
C TYR A 801 -4.06 -25.97 -14.83
N ARG A 802 -5.00 -26.90 -14.99
CA ARG A 802 -5.46 -27.87 -13.99
C ARG A 802 -4.56 -29.11 -14.02
N TYR A 803 -4.17 -29.59 -12.87
CA TYR A 803 -3.31 -30.76 -12.74
C TYR A 803 -3.65 -31.57 -11.49
N GLY A 804 -2.98 -32.72 -11.32
CA GLY A 804 -3.16 -33.58 -10.17
C GLY A 804 -4.33 -34.57 -10.31
N PRO A 805 -4.89 -35.07 -9.20
CA PRO A 805 -5.86 -36.19 -9.25
C PRO A 805 -7.17 -35.92 -10.00
N ASN A 806 -7.56 -34.66 -10.07
CA ASN A 806 -8.75 -34.23 -10.80
C ASN A 806 -8.44 -33.68 -12.21
N GLN A 807 -7.24 -33.96 -12.74
CA GLN A 807 -6.88 -33.64 -14.12
C GLN A 807 -7.79 -34.38 -15.09
N LEU A 808 -8.22 -33.72 -16.18
CA LEU A 808 -9.03 -34.30 -17.23
C LEU A 808 -8.16 -34.98 -18.28
N ALA A 809 -8.75 -35.86 -19.09
CA ALA A 809 -8.01 -36.71 -20.04
C ALA A 809 -7.27 -35.91 -21.12
N HIS A 810 -7.89 -34.88 -21.66
CA HIS A 810 -7.32 -34.09 -22.74
C HIS A 810 -6.64 -32.83 -22.21
N PHE A 811 -5.54 -32.41 -22.81
CA PHE A 811 -4.77 -31.22 -22.43
C PHE A 811 -5.64 -29.97 -22.48
N ASP A 812 -6.43 -29.81 -23.51
CA ASP A 812 -7.26 -28.64 -23.75
C ASP A 812 -8.32 -28.44 -22.65
N ASP A 813 -8.84 -29.55 -22.10
CA ASP A 813 -9.85 -29.49 -21.04
C ASP A 813 -9.27 -28.97 -19.71
N ASN A 814 -7.97 -29.12 -19.51
CA ASN A 814 -7.25 -28.64 -18.34
C ASN A 814 -6.75 -27.21 -18.49
N LEU A 815 -6.80 -26.64 -19.71
CA LEU A 815 -6.33 -25.29 -19.99
C LEU A 815 -7.50 -24.29 -20.01
N SER A 816 -7.35 -23.19 -19.30
CA SER A 816 -8.29 -22.07 -19.32
C SER A 816 -7.59 -20.78 -19.68
N ILE A 817 -8.01 -20.13 -20.76
CA ILE A 817 -7.54 -18.82 -21.18
C ILE A 817 -8.68 -17.84 -21.02
N LYS A 818 -8.46 -16.74 -20.30
CA LYS A 818 -9.50 -15.75 -20.01
C LYS A 818 -9.01 -14.33 -20.12
N ILE A 819 -9.95 -13.42 -20.33
CA ILE A 819 -9.72 -12.00 -20.36
C ILE A 819 -9.83 -11.46 -18.92
N SER A 820 -8.82 -10.75 -18.43
CA SER A 820 -8.92 -10.00 -17.19
C SER A 820 -9.20 -8.52 -17.46
N TYR A 821 -9.96 -7.88 -16.58
CA TYR A 821 -10.26 -6.47 -16.68
C TYR A 821 -10.12 -5.79 -15.32
N PHE A 822 -9.22 -4.83 -15.24
CA PHE A 822 -8.95 -4.04 -14.05
C PHE A 822 -9.10 -2.55 -14.36
N ILE A 823 -10.09 -1.90 -13.77
CA ILE A 823 -10.18 -0.44 -13.79
C ILE A 823 -9.34 0.09 -12.64
N ASP A 824 -8.25 0.76 -12.97
CA ASP A 824 -7.47 1.54 -12.00
C ASP A 824 -8.01 2.98 -12.04
N LEU A 825 -8.85 3.32 -11.10
CA LEU A 825 -9.43 4.67 -11.01
C LEU A 825 -8.44 5.72 -10.50
N GLY A 826 -7.20 5.30 -10.18
CA GLY A 826 -6.11 6.21 -9.81
C GLY A 826 -6.24 6.85 -8.43
N PHE A 827 -7.11 6.29 -7.54
CA PHE A 827 -7.33 6.76 -6.18
C PHE A 827 -6.84 5.73 -5.16
#